data_000e3245359eca56e954af37a90134a3
#
_entry.id   000e3245359eca56e954af37a90134a3
#
_cell.length_a   1.000
_cell.length_b   1.000
_cell.length_c   1.000
_cell.angle_alpha   90.00
_cell.angle_beta   90.00
_cell.angle_gamma   90.00
#
_symmetry.space_group_name_H-M   'P 1'
#
loop_
_entity.id
_entity.type
_entity.pdbx_description
1 polymer ?
#
loop_
_entity_poly.entity_id
_entity_poly.type
_entity_poly.pdbx_seq_one_letter_code
_entity_poly.pdbx_strand_id
1 'polypeptide(L)'
;MTKDSKKQIIIKGAKEHNLQNIDLAIPRDEFIVITGLSGSGKSSLAFDTIYAEGQRRYVESLSAYARQFLGQMKKPEMEYIEGLSPAISIDQKTTKENPRSTVGTITEIYDYLRLLFARIGTPHCPKCGKEISHQTLGQIGDSIIEEGEGKKIHILAPVVRDKKGQHKDVLDDLRNKGFVRARVDGEVRDLEEDIDLPKNYRHSIEVVVDRLKIRKDVDFKRRLVDSLETASEFADGLINVLFSDDGRDYEKKYSEHFACVDCGINFEELTPRMFSFNAPQGACPECNGIGVKMEIDPDLIIPNKNLTLNEGAVTPWAKSNKKENYYHQMLEAVSKHFNFSMDTPFNKLTNEQQDIILYGCDDKIPFSFKRRNKSYQVNRQFEGVIPRMERLYIETKSNYSRKYISKFMSDRKCHVCHGKRLRPEVLAVTVGGKSIADVVEMSIKDSYQFFLNLELTDREQFIAKEVLKEIRQRLKFLVDVGLDYLSMARSSGTLSGGEAQRIRLATQIGSGLVGVLYILDEPSIGLHQRDNVKLIETLKRLKNLGNTLIVVEHDEETILSADYVVDIGPGAGEHGGKVVACGTPEEIMESHESVTGQYISRRETIPIPQTRRSGNGESLIIRGARQNNLKNIDVEIPLGKFTCVTGVSGSGKSSLINEILYKGLSGKLNNKFTFAGDYDKIEGVSNIDKIIAIDQKPIGRTPRSNPATYTGVFTDIRDLFAETPEAKARGYKPGRFSFNVKGGRCEACSGDGIVQIEMHFLADVFVPCEVCGGKRYNEETLDIRYKGKNIYEVLEMTVEEALDFFEHIPKIHKKLKTLLDVGLGYMKIGQPATTLSGGEAQRIKLAKELSRSNTGNTLYILDEPTTGLHFADIKRLLSVLARLTDAGNSVVVIEHNLDVIKTADYIIDLGPEGGDGGGKVIATGTPEEIAKSGTYTGEFLQKILSENITPYAKQLVKEKMSK
;
A
#
# COMPACT_ATOMS: atom_id res chain seq x y z
N MET A 1 7.16 34.05 -37.33
CA MET A 1 6.50 32.96 -36.52
C MET A 1 5.03 32.97 -36.86
N THR A 2 4.59 31.99 -37.64
CA THR A 2 3.20 31.85 -38.09
C THR A 2 2.30 31.51 -36.89
N LYS A 3 1.03 31.95 -36.96
CA LYS A 3 0.04 31.73 -35.87
C LYS A 3 -0.12 30.26 -35.46
N ASP A 4 0.31 29.32 -36.30
CA ASP A 4 0.24 27.85 -36.04
C ASP A 4 1.34 27.29 -35.12
N SER A 5 2.52 27.92 -35.04
CA SER A 5 3.62 27.44 -34.17
C SER A 5 3.31 27.57 -32.69
N LYS A 6 2.33 28.37 -32.28
CA LYS A 6 1.89 28.52 -30.87
C LYS A 6 0.99 27.39 -30.38
N LYS A 7 0.52 26.50 -31.29
CA LYS A 7 -0.37 25.38 -30.97
C LYS A 7 0.34 24.03 -30.93
N GLN A 8 1.65 23.98 -31.03
CA GLN A 8 2.41 22.74 -31.08
C GLN A 8 3.58 22.76 -30.09
N ILE A 9 3.94 21.58 -29.60
CA ILE A 9 5.22 21.32 -28.95
C ILE A 9 6.17 20.82 -30.02
N ILE A 10 7.24 21.56 -30.27
CA ILE A 10 8.24 21.24 -31.30
C ILE A 10 9.50 20.73 -30.62
N ILE A 11 9.90 19.52 -30.92
CA ILE A 11 11.10 18.84 -30.42
C ILE A 11 12.07 18.70 -31.58
N LYS A 12 13.33 19.07 -31.37
CA LYS A 12 14.40 18.94 -32.35
C LYS A 12 15.60 18.26 -31.74
N GLY A 13 16.11 17.25 -32.49
CA GLY A 13 17.35 16.60 -32.15
C GLY A 13 17.36 15.81 -30.84
N ALA A 14 16.26 15.18 -30.43
CA ALA A 14 16.22 14.41 -29.20
C ALA A 14 17.07 13.14 -29.30
N LYS A 15 18.03 12.97 -28.32
CA LYS A 15 19.03 11.88 -28.30
C LYS A 15 19.15 11.19 -26.95
N GLU A 16 18.23 11.45 -26.03
CA GLU A 16 18.30 10.85 -24.70
C GLU A 16 18.18 9.32 -24.77
N HIS A 17 19.06 8.61 -24.08
CA HIS A 17 19.17 7.15 -24.08
C HIS A 17 19.30 6.53 -25.49
N ASN A 18 18.25 5.83 -25.94
CA ASN A 18 18.23 5.15 -27.24
C ASN A 18 17.57 5.98 -28.37
N LEU A 19 17.17 7.22 -28.10
CA LEU A 19 16.55 8.06 -29.14
C LEU A 19 17.56 8.44 -30.23
N GLN A 20 17.16 8.28 -31.49
CA GLN A 20 18.01 8.49 -32.66
C GLN A 20 17.73 9.83 -33.34
N ASN A 21 18.08 10.95 -32.68
CA ASN A 21 17.98 12.30 -33.21
C ASN A 21 16.53 12.64 -33.69
N ILE A 22 15.55 12.47 -32.79
CA ILE A 22 14.12 12.63 -33.12
C ILE A 22 13.78 14.11 -33.33
N ASP A 23 13.14 14.38 -34.48
CA ASP A 23 12.43 15.60 -34.80
C ASP A 23 10.92 15.32 -34.76
N LEU A 24 10.17 16.04 -33.92
CA LEU A 24 8.75 15.77 -33.72
C LEU A 24 7.98 17.05 -33.40
N ALA A 25 6.77 17.20 -33.99
CA ALA A 25 5.82 18.25 -33.67
C ALA A 25 4.53 17.62 -33.12
N ILE A 26 4.19 17.92 -31.89
CA ILE A 26 3.02 17.36 -31.16
C ILE A 26 2.00 18.47 -30.96
N PRO A 27 0.70 18.25 -31.26
CA PRO A 27 -0.35 19.25 -31.03
C PRO A 27 -0.51 19.52 -29.53
N ARG A 28 -0.89 20.74 -29.16
CA ARG A 28 -1.25 21.12 -27.79
C ARG A 28 -2.76 21.04 -27.61
N ASP A 29 -3.17 20.95 -26.33
CA ASP A 29 -4.56 20.91 -25.89
C ASP A 29 -5.32 19.69 -26.45
N GLU A 30 -4.56 18.61 -26.74
CA GLU A 30 -5.02 17.35 -27.28
C GLU A 30 -4.65 16.17 -26.37
N PHE A 31 -5.30 15.04 -26.61
CA PHE A 31 -4.98 13.76 -25.99
C PHE A 31 -4.04 12.96 -26.90
N ILE A 32 -2.77 12.91 -26.54
CA ILE A 32 -1.68 12.29 -27.31
C ILE A 32 -1.31 10.96 -26.66
N VAL A 33 -1.20 9.91 -27.47
CA VAL A 33 -0.66 8.60 -27.02
C VAL A 33 0.70 8.34 -27.66
N ILE A 34 1.70 8.03 -26.85
CA ILE A 34 3.01 7.54 -27.30
C ILE A 34 3.01 6.02 -27.12
N THR A 35 3.14 5.29 -28.21
CA THR A 35 3.10 3.83 -28.27
C THR A 35 4.33 3.24 -28.96
N GLY A 36 4.43 1.89 -29.04
CA GLY A 36 5.51 1.16 -29.65
C GLY A 36 6.01 0.00 -28.81
N LEU A 37 6.96 -0.79 -29.28
CA LEU A 37 7.51 -1.96 -28.60
C LEU A 37 8.11 -1.63 -27.22
N SER A 38 8.16 -2.63 -26.32
CA SER A 38 8.88 -2.48 -25.05
C SER A 38 10.37 -2.19 -25.32
N GLY A 39 10.92 -1.14 -24.66
CA GLY A 39 12.30 -0.70 -24.90
C GLY A 39 12.53 0.09 -26.18
N SER A 40 11.48 0.53 -26.89
CA SER A 40 11.63 1.34 -28.13
C SER A 40 12.03 2.80 -27.90
N GLY A 41 11.96 3.33 -26.66
CA GLY A 41 12.31 4.71 -26.32
C GLY A 41 11.13 5.61 -25.94
N LYS A 42 9.94 5.07 -25.75
CA LYS A 42 8.72 5.82 -25.35
C LYS A 42 8.92 6.66 -24.09
N SER A 43 9.39 6.00 -23.03
CA SER A 43 9.62 6.68 -21.73
C SER A 43 10.76 7.69 -21.83
N SER A 44 11.80 7.40 -22.65
CA SER A 44 12.90 8.34 -22.91
C SER A 44 12.39 9.62 -23.58
N LEU A 45 11.43 9.53 -24.52
CA LEU A 45 10.82 10.70 -25.12
C LEU A 45 9.89 11.42 -24.16
N ALA A 46 8.94 10.70 -23.53
CA ALA A 46 7.90 11.30 -22.71
C ALA A 46 8.45 11.88 -21.38
N PHE A 47 9.23 11.09 -20.64
CA PHE A 47 9.68 11.43 -19.29
C PHE A 47 11.08 12.05 -19.28
N ASP A 48 12.07 11.39 -19.91
CA ASP A 48 13.46 11.83 -19.81
C ASP A 48 13.77 13.02 -20.73
N THR A 49 12.90 13.30 -21.74
CA THR A 49 13.04 14.45 -22.62
C THR A 49 11.97 15.52 -22.36
N ILE A 50 10.69 15.25 -22.65
CA ILE A 50 9.62 16.27 -22.60
C ILE A 50 9.35 16.72 -21.17
N TYR A 51 9.09 15.78 -20.25
CA TYR A 51 8.83 16.11 -18.84
C TYR A 51 10.04 16.74 -18.17
N ALA A 52 11.22 16.13 -18.32
CA ALA A 52 12.45 16.61 -17.69
C ALA A 52 12.77 18.07 -18.08
N GLU A 53 12.63 18.42 -19.37
CA GLU A 53 12.84 19.80 -19.82
C GLU A 53 11.74 20.76 -19.36
N GLY A 54 10.47 20.32 -19.37
CA GLY A 54 9.35 21.10 -18.82
C GLY A 54 9.53 21.43 -17.35
N GLN A 55 9.93 20.45 -16.55
CA GLN A 55 10.21 20.63 -15.13
C GLN A 55 11.46 21.48 -14.89
N ARG A 56 12.53 21.26 -15.68
CA ARG A 56 13.74 22.08 -15.60
C ARG A 56 13.44 23.56 -15.80
N ARG A 57 12.70 23.92 -16.85
CA ARG A 57 12.30 25.30 -17.13
C ARG A 57 11.42 25.90 -16.04
N TYR A 58 10.51 25.09 -15.50
CA TYR A 58 9.68 25.53 -14.37
C TYR A 58 10.53 25.84 -13.14
N VAL A 59 11.46 24.96 -12.77
CA VAL A 59 12.38 25.18 -11.64
C VAL A 59 13.29 26.39 -11.88
N GLU A 60 13.78 26.60 -13.10
CA GLU A 60 14.60 27.77 -13.45
C GLU A 60 13.81 29.09 -13.35
N SER A 61 12.49 29.06 -13.54
CA SER A 61 11.63 30.25 -13.37
C SER A 61 11.40 30.64 -11.92
N LEU A 62 11.70 29.75 -10.95
CA LEU A 62 11.54 30.02 -9.52
C LEU A 62 12.65 30.94 -8.98
N SER A 63 12.44 31.49 -7.78
CA SER A 63 13.44 32.32 -7.10
C SER A 63 14.76 31.57 -6.85
N ALA A 64 15.87 32.28 -6.75
CA ALA A 64 17.19 31.70 -6.46
C ALA A 64 17.18 30.88 -5.16
N TYR A 65 16.41 31.32 -4.15
CA TYR A 65 16.22 30.61 -2.90
C TYR A 65 15.53 29.26 -3.10
N ALA A 66 14.43 29.20 -3.84
CA ALA A 66 13.72 27.95 -4.14
C ALA A 66 14.58 26.96 -4.95
N ARG A 67 15.38 27.48 -5.90
CA ARG A 67 16.32 26.66 -6.69
C ARG A 67 17.43 25.98 -5.85
N GLN A 68 17.88 26.60 -4.75
CA GLN A 68 18.84 25.95 -3.85
C GLN A 68 18.30 24.67 -3.20
N PHE A 69 16.98 24.59 -2.97
CA PHE A 69 16.36 23.42 -2.39
C PHE A 69 16.00 22.33 -3.43
N LEU A 70 15.73 22.73 -4.68
CA LEU A 70 15.30 21.81 -5.74
C LEU A 70 16.47 21.20 -6.55
N GLY A 71 17.70 21.73 -6.37
CA GLY A 71 18.86 21.27 -7.10
C GLY A 71 18.89 21.72 -8.59
N GLN A 72 20.05 21.53 -9.22
CA GLN A 72 20.18 21.73 -10.67
C GLN A 72 19.75 20.46 -11.40
N MET A 73 18.74 20.55 -12.27
CA MET A 73 18.32 19.44 -13.14
C MET A 73 19.24 19.40 -14.39
N LYS A 74 19.68 18.18 -14.74
CA LYS A 74 20.44 17.96 -15.98
C LYS A 74 19.55 18.32 -17.17
N LYS A 75 20.07 19.07 -18.13
CA LYS A 75 19.39 19.31 -19.40
C LYS A 75 19.37 18.00 -20.21
N PRO A 76 18.22 17.57 -20.73
CA PRO A 76 18.16 16.41 -21.63
C PRO A 76 19.01 16.61 -22.90
N GLU A 77 19.48 15.52 -23.47
CA GLU A 77 20.28 15.53 -24.71
C GLU A 77 19.38 15.79 -25.91
N MET A 78 19.26 17.07 -26.27
CA MET A 78 18.46 17.55 -27.43
C MET A 78 18.97 18.90 -27.89
N GLU A 79 18.64 19.26 -29.13
CA GLU A 79 18.96 20.60 -29.65
C GLU A 79 18.10 21.66 -28.97
N TYR A 80 16.78 21.60 -29.17
CA TYR A 80 15.82 22.47 -28.47
C TYR A 80 14.41 21.85 -28.42
N ILE A 81 13.58 22.42 -27.55
CA ILE A 81 12.15 22.14 -27.47
C ILE A 81 11.39 23.47 -27.25
N GLU A 82 10.30 23.68 -27.98
CA GLU A 82 9.44 24.87 -27.88
C GLU A 82 8.00 24.48 -27.57
N GLY A 83 7.20 25.43 -27.08
CA GLY A 83 5.76 25.25 -26.83
C GLY A 83 5.41 24.49 -25.56
N LEU A 84 6.37 24.19 -24.65
CA LEU A 84 6.06 23.50 -23.39
C LEU A 84 5.25 24.35 -22.44
N SER A 85 4.22 23.73 -21.84
CA SER A 85 3.52 24.19 -20.64
C SER A 85 4.19 23.64 -19.39
N PRO A 86 3.86 24.18 -18.17
CA PRO A 86 4.25 23.50 -16.92
C PRO A 86 3.87 22.04 -16.95
N ALA A 87 4.82 21.14 -16.68
CA ALA A 87 4.65 19.72 -16.84
C ALA A 87 4.44 19.01 -15.49
N ILE A 88 3.47 18.10 -15.42
CA ILE A 88 3.18 17.23 -14.28
C ILE A 88 3.27 15.79 -14.72
N SER A 89 4.10 15.01 -14.04
CA SER A 89 4.25 13.57 -14.26
C SER A 89 3.41 12.75 -13.29
N ILE A 90 2.73 11.73 -13.80
CA ILE A 90 2.00 10.73 -13.02
C ILE A 90 2.56 9.35 -13.37
N ASP A 91 3.66 8.98 -12.69
CA ASP A 91 4.38 7.73 -12.89
C ASP A 91 3.87 6.61 -11.98
N GLN A 92 4.31 5.37 -12.30
CA GLN A 92 3.96 4.17 -11.54
C GLN A 92 4.81 3.94 -10.28
N LYS A 93 5.86 4.72 -10.05
CA LYS A 93 6.79 4.44 -8.93
C LYS A 93 6.01 4.42 -7.61
N THR A 94 6.07 3.28 -6.95
CA THR A 94 5.50 3.09 -5.62
C THR A 94 6.12 4.08 -4.64
N THR A 95 5.28 4.82 -3.93
CA THR A 95 5.71 5.67 -2.83
C THR A 95 6.40 4.82 -1.77
N LYS A 96 7.45 5.35 -1.14
CA LYS A 96 8.10 4.71 0.03
C LYS A 96 7.00 4.28 1.02
N GLU A 97 7.10 3.06 1.53
CA GLU A 97 6.16 2.51 2.52
C GLU A 97 6.16 3.39 3.78
N ASN A 98 5.26 4.35 3.84
CA ASN A 98 5.01 5.15 5.04
C ASN A 98 3.72 4.64 5.70
N PRO A 99 3.78 4.01 6.87
CA PRO A 99 2.60 3.44 7.54
C PRO A 99 1.57 4.50 7.97
N ARG A 100 1.95 5.76 7.99
CA ARG A 100 1.05 6.90 8.30
C ARG A 100 0.34 7.47 7.08
N SER A 101 0.74 7.09 5.87
CA SER A 101 0.10 7.54 4.65
C SER A 101 -1.08 6.66 4.28
N THR A 102 -2.24 7.26 4.07
CA THR A 102 -3.50 6.59 3.70
C THR A 102 -4.07 7.20 2.42
N VAL A 103 -5.02 6.52 1.78
CA VAL A 103 -5.75 7.07 0.63
C VAL A 103 -6.32 8.45 0.97
N GLY A 104 -7.00 8.59 2.13
CA GLY A 104 -7.59 9.85 2.56
C GLY A 104 -6.57 11.00 2.74
N THR A 105 -5.33 10.69 3.18
CA THR A 105 -4.29 11.72 3.34
C THR A 105 -3.62 12.10 2.03
N ILE A 106 -3.45 11.16 1.09
CA ILE A 106 -2.86 11.43 -0.23
C ILE A 106 -3.81 12.28 -1.08
N THR A 107 -5.13 12.04 -0.96
CA THR A 107 -6.18 12.77 -1.68
C THR A 107 -6.58 14.09 -1.02
N GLU A 108 -5.96 14.41 0.13
CA GLU A 108 -6.28 15.57 0.97
C GLU A 108 -7.72 15.55 1.54
N ILE A 109 -8.53 14.54 1.22
CA ILE A 109 -9.91 14.44 1.73
C ILE A 109 -9.92 14.43 3.24
N TYR A 110 -8.94 13.75 3.86
CA TYR A 110 -8.82 13.67 5.31
C TYR A 110 -8.63 15.04 5.97
N ASP A 111 -7.98 15.99 5.31
CA ASP A 111 -7.78 17.34 5.81
C ASP A 111 -9.10 18.13 5.83
N TYR A 112 -9.93 17.97 4.80
CA TYR A 112 -11.28 18.53 4.79
C TYR A 112 -12.20 17.86 5.80
N LEU A 113 -12.09 16.53 5.99
CA LEU A 113 -12.83 15.82 7.05
C LEU A 113 -12.50 16.35 8.44
N ARG A 114 -11.21 16.54 8.75
CA ARG A 114 -10.79 17.13 10.03
C ARG A 114 -11.39 18.51 10.25
N LEU A 115 -11.46 19.34 9.22
CA LEU A 115 -12.08 20.65 9.29
C LEU A 115 -13.59 20.52 9.50
N LEU A 116 -14.27 19.66 8.77
CA LEU A 116 -15.71 19.41 8.90
C LEU A 116 -16.07 18.98 10.32
N PHE A 117 -15.41 17.93 10.84
CA PHE A 117 -15.69 17.41 12.18
C PHE A 117 -15.36 18.41 13.30
N ALA A 118 -14.37 19.26 13.10
CA ALA A 118 -14.06 20.33 14.07
C ALA A 118 -15.11 21.46 14.07
N ARG A 119 -15.82 21.68 12.95
CA ARG A 119 -16.74 22.82 12.83
C ARG A 119 -18.21 22.48 13.10
N ILE A 120 -18.65 21.28 12.70
CA ILE A 120 -20.05 20.83 12.85
C ILE A 120 -20.16 19.47 13.56
N GLY A 121 -19.07 18.94 14.10
CA GLY A 121 -19.10 17.67 14.81
C GLY A 121 -19.80 17.79 16.18
N THR A 122 -20.69 16.85 16.48
CA THR A 122 -21.36 16.72 17.75
C THR A 122 -20.58 15.77 18.66
N PRO A 123 -20.00 16.23 19.78
CA PRO A 123 -19.27 15.38 20.69
C PRO A 123 -20.20 14.54 21.56
N HIS A 124 -19.84 13.29 21.79
CA HIS A 124 -20.52 12.36 22.67
C HIS A 124 -19.55 11.84 23.74
N CYS A 125 -20.07 11.48 24.88
CA CYS A 125 -19.26 10.91 25.94
C CYS A 125 -18.77 9.50 25.54
N PRO A 126 -17.45 9.21 25.50
CA PRO A 126 -16.93 7.88 25.13
C PRO A 126 -17.30 6.76 26.10
N LYS A 127 -17.77 7.10 27.33
CA LYS A 127 -18.18 6.10 28.33
C LYS A 127 -19.69 5.84 28.34
N CYS A 128 -20.53 6.89 28.31
CA CYS A 128 -21.98 6.75 28.41
C CYS A 128 -22.76 7.03 27.14
N GLY A 129 -22.09 7.53 26.08
CA GLY A 129 -22.70 7.81 24.77
C GLY A 129 -23.60 9.05 24.71
N LYS A 130 -23.80 9.76 25.83
CA LYS A 130 -24.63 10.99 25.83
C LYS A 130 -23.97 12.09 25.03
N GLU A 131 -24.78 12.88 24.34
CA GLU A 131 -24.37 14.07 23.64
C GLU A 131 -23.85 15.12 24.64
N ILE A 132 -22.75 15.77 24.26
CA ILE A 132 -22.11 16.82 25.06
C ILE A 132 -22.31 18.14 24.31
N SER A 133 -23.09 19.05 24.94
CA SER A 133 -23.34 20.37 24.41
C SER A 133 -22.61 21.44 25.22
N HIS A 134 -22.16 22.47 24.54
CA HIS A 134 -21.67 23.70 25.12
C HIS A 134 -22.88 24.61 25.44
N GLN A 135 -23.01 25.04 26.66
CA GLN A 135 -24.05 25.98 27.08
C GLN A 135 -23.41 27.28 27.55
N THR A 136 -23.84 28.43 27.04
CA THR A 136 -23.43 29.70 27.60
C THR A 136 -24.06 29.92 28.98
N LEU A 137 -23.43 30.67 29.88
CA LEU A 137 -23.95 30.98 31.17
C LEU A 137 -25.37 31.61 31.11
N GLY A 138 -25.62 32.41 30.07
CA GLY A 138 -26.95 32.94 29.78
C GLY A 138 -28.00 31.85 29.50
N GLN A 139 -27.66 30.85 28.68
CA GLN A 139 -28.53 29.71 28.35
C GLN A 139 -28.76 28.82 29.58
N ILE A 140 -27.71 28.59 30.38
CA ILE A 140 -27.84 27.86 31.65
C ILE A 140 -28.77 28.60 32.57
N GLY A 141 -28.63 29.93 32.68
CA GLY A 141 -29.53 30.79 33.46
C GLY A 141 -30.99 30.73 33.00
N ASP A 142 -31.22 30.80 31.70
CA ASP A 142 -32.57 30.67 31.12
C ASP A 142 -33.18 29.30 31.42
N SER A 143 -32.41 28.20 31.25
CA SER A 143 -32.83 26.84 31.59
C SER A 143 -33.20 26.68 33.09
N ILE A 144 -32.44 27.34 33.99
CA ILE A 144 -32.75 27.34 35.42
C ILE A 144 -34.04 28.09 35.70
N ILE A 145 -34.29 29.22 35.03
CA ILE A 145 -35.52 30.03 35.20
C ILE A 145 -36.77 29.29 34.69
N GLU A 146 -36.60 28.49 33.60
CA GLU A 146 -37.69 27.66 33.05
C GLU A 146 -38.15 26.53 33.98
N GLU A 147 -37.30 26.09 34.93
CA GLU A 147 -37.69 25.04 35.92
C GLU A 147 -38.83 25.43 36.85
N GLY A 148 -39.13 26.71 37.01
CA GLY A 148 -40.32 27.19 37.68
C GLY A 148 -40.07 28.27 38.75
N GLU A 149 -40.86 29.30 38.68
CA GLU A 149 -40.82 30.39 39.62
C GLU A 149 -41.16 29.95 41.06
N GLY A 150 -40.39 30.49 42.01
CA GLY A 150 -40.64 30.22 43.46
C GLY A 150 -39.77 29.08 44.04
N LYS A 151 -39.16 28.21 43.21
CA LYS A 151 -38.27 27.14 43.69
C LYS A 151 -36.99 27.72 44.31
N LYS A 152 -36.51 27.09 45.39
CA LYS A 152 -35.20 27.44 45.97
C LYS A 152 -34.11 26.67 45.23
N ILE A 153 -33.01 27.35 44.90
CA ILE A 153 -31.86 26.73 44.23
C ILE A 153 -30.58 27.02 45.02
N HIS A 154 -29.67 26.04 45.03
CA HIS A 154 -28.29 26.22 45.47
C HIS A 154 -27.39 26.04 44.24
N ILE A 155 -26.56 27.05 43.98
CA ILE A 155 -25.54 26.99 42.92
C ILE A 155 -24.27 26.47 43.56
N LEU A 156 -23.78 25.32 43.03
CA LEU A 156 -22.68 24.55 43.59
C LEU A 156 -21.57 24.46 42.57
N ALA A 157 -20.32 24.70 42.97
CA ALA A 157 -19.14 24.47 42.15
C ALA A 157 -18.38 23.23 42.64
N PRO A 158 -18.30 22.13 41.86
CA PRO A 158 -17.65 20.88 42.23
C PRO A 158 -16.13 20.96 42.13
N VAL A 159 -15.43 21.32 43.20
CA VAL A 159 -13.97 21.51 43.29
C VAL A 159 -13.20 20.19 43.49
N VAL A 160 -13.77 19.21 44.17
CA VAL A 160 -13.23 17.87 44.31
C VAL A 160 -14.29 16.85 43.94
N ARG A 161 -13.96 15.94 43.02
CA ARG A 161 -14.87 14.91 42.47
C ARG A 161 -14.30 13.53 42.66
N ASP A 162 -14.89 12.74 43.58
CA ASP A 162 -14.53 11.35 43.85
C ASP A 162 -13.00 11.10 43.92
N LYS A 163 -12.28 11.99 44.62
CA LYS A 163 -10.83 11.88 44.80
C LYS A 163 -10.50 11.43 46.22
N LYS A 164 -9.50 10.54 46.32
CA LYS A 164 -8.97 10.03 47.58
C LYS A 164 -8.08 11.07 48.24
N GLY A 165 -8.28 11.36 49.53
CA GLY A 165 -7.44 12.31 50.26
C GLY A 165 -8.19 13.08 51.33
N GLN A 166 -7.50 13.81 52.19
CA GLN A 166 -8.08 14.67 53.25
C GLN A 166 -8.53 16.02 52.74
N HIS A 167 -8.00 16.49 51.58
CA HIS A 167 -8.35 17.76 50.92
C HIS A 167 -8.33 19.01 51.78
N LYS A 168 -7.51 19.06 52.87
CA LYS A 168 -7.41 20.19 53.80
C LYS A 168 -7.02 21.48 53.05
N ASP A 169 -6.01 21.39 52.16
CA ASP A 169 -5.54 22.55 51.40
C ASP A 169 -6.67 23.18 50.55
N VAL A 170 -7.56 22.36 49.98
CA VAL A 170 -8.72 22.82 49.20
C VAL A 170 -9.75 23.50 50.09
N LEU A 171 -10.06 22.93 51.25
CA LEU A 171 -10.99 23.52 52.21
C LEU A 171 -10.47 24.82 52.77
N ASP A 172 -9.16 24.94 53.05
CA ASP A 172 -8.51 26.16 53.51
C ASP A 172 -8.47 27.25 52.43
N ASP A 173 -8.25 26.87 51.15
CA ASP A 173 -8.32 27.80 50.02
C ASP A 173 -9.73 28.40 49.86
N LEU A 174 -10.78 27.55 50.01
CA LEU A 174 -12.16 28.01 49.97
C LEU A 174 -12.51 28.97 51.11
N ARG A 175 -12.02 28.72 52.32
CA ARG A 175 -12.14 29.64 53.46
C ARG A 175 -11.46 30.98 53.18
N ASN A 176 -10.24 30.96 52.72
CA ASN A 176 -9.46 32.16 52.40
C ASN A 176 -10.11 33.02 51.31
N LYS A 177 -10.85 32.40 50.37
CA LYS A 177 -11.62 33.08 49.34
C LYS A 177 -13.00 33.60 49.79
N GLY A 178 -13.34 33.40 51.09
CA GLY A 178 -14.54 33.97 51.71
C GLY A 178 -15.82 33.14 51.52
N PHE A 179 -15.73 31.88 51.09
CA PHE A 179 -16.90 31.02 51.06
C PHE A 179 -17.28 30.51 52.46
N VAL A 180 -18.58 30.50 52.75
CA VAL A 180 -19.09 30.16 54.06
C VAL A 180 -19.45 28.69 54.17
N ARG A 181 -19.83 28.02 53.05
CA ARG A 181 -20.37 26.66 53.06
C ARG A 181 -19.87 25.84 51.91
N ALA A 182 -19.66 24.53 52.18
CA ALA A 182 -19.43 23.52 51.16
C ALA A 182 -20.32 22.30 51.37
N ARG A 183 -20.72 21.64 50.28
CA ARG A 183 -21.36 20.35 50.33
C ARG A 183 -20.25 19.29 50.24
N VAL A 184 -20.07 18.52 51.31
CA VAL A 184 -19.08 17.48 51.42
C VAL A 184 -19.78 16.13 51.48
N ASP A 185 -19.52 15.27 50.50
CA ASP A 185 -20.13 13.95 50.35
C ASP A 185 -21.67 13.95 50.40
N GLY A 186 -22.28 15.02 49.87
CA GLY A 186 -23.73 15.22 49.81
C GLY A 186 -24.33 16.03 50.98
N GLU A 187 -23.58 16.30 52.06
CA GLU A 187 -24.02 17.06 53.20
C GLU A 187 -23.47 18.51 53.18
N VAL A 188 -24.32 19.49 53.33
CA VAL A 188 -23.90 20.90 53.44
C VAL A 188 -23.35 21.20 54.84
N ARG A 189 -22.06 21.57 54.88
CA ARG A 189 -21.31 21.90 56.13
C ARG A 189 -20.84 23.33 56.08
N ASP A 190 -20.69 23.92 57.24
CA ASP A 190 -20.09 25.23 57.38
C ASP A 190 -18.57 25.12 57.31
N LEU A 191 -17.95 25.97 56.51
CA LEU A 191 -16.49 25.95 56.33
C LEU A 191 -15.72 26.49 57.53
N GLU A 192 -16.40 27.20 58.44
CA GLU A 192 -15.79 27.62 59.71
C GLU A 192 -15.56 26.45 60.71
N GLU A 193 -16.33 25.34 60.52
CA GLU A 193 -16.13 24.12 61.29
C GLU A 193 -14.87 23.37 60.83
N ASP A 194 -14.25 22.61 61.74
CA ASP A 194 -13.11 21.76 61.42
C ASP A 194 -13.61 20.46 60.73
N ILE A 195 -13.47 20.43 59.40
CA ILE A 195 -13.89 19.30 58.58
C ILE A 195 -12.72 18.34 58.40
N ASP A 196 -12.69 17.28 59.19
CA ASP A 196 -11.67 16.23 59.09
C ASP A 196 -12.16 15.07 58.21
N LEU A 197 -11.54 14.87 57.02
CA LEU A 197 -11.89 13.84 56.03
C LEU A 197 -10.91 12.68 56.09
N PRO A 198 -11.38 11.42 56.13
CA PRO A 198 -10.52 10.24 56.17
C PRO A 198 -9.66 10.12 54.91
N LYS A 199 -8.32 10.04 55.07
CA LYS A 199 -7.34 10.01 53.98
C LYS A 199 -7.53 8.83 52.99
N ASN A 200 -8.14 7.74 53.47
CA ASN A 200 -8.24 6.51 52.66
C ASN A 200 -9.56 6.35 51.89
N TYR A 201 -10.49 7.30 52.05
CA TYR A 201 -11.77 7.32 51.38
C TYR A 201 -11.75 8.33 50.23
N ARG A 202 -12.70 8.17 49.33
CA ARG A 202 -12.92 9.11 48.19
C ARG A 202 -13.96 10.13 48.67
N HIS A 203 -13.71 11.38 48.38
CA HIS A 203 -14.55 12.50 48.79
C HIS A 203 -14.93 13.37 47.58
N SER A 204 -16.11 13.96 47.65
CA SER A 204 -16.60 14.96 46.74
C SER A 204 -16.88 16.26 47.53
N ILE A 205 -16.29 17.37 47.08
CA ILE A 205 -16.43 18.70 47.72
C ILE A 205 -16.94 19.68 46.69
N GLU A 206 -18.05 20.29 46.98
CA GLU A 206 -18.69 21.32 46.18
C GLU A 206 -18.88 22.57 46.98
N VAL A 207 -18.40 23.70 46.50
CA VAL A 207 -18.62 24.98 47.22
C VAL A 207 -20.01 25.53 46.90
N VAL A 208 -20.72 25.98 47.92
CA VAL A 208 -22.00 26.66 47.76
C VAL A 208 -21.75 28.11 47.41
N VAL A 209 -21.90 28.45 46.13
CA VAL A 209 -21.63 29.79 45.61
C VAL A 209 -22.75 30.77 45.96
N ASP A 210 -24.01 30.38 45.72
CA ASP A 210 -25.16 31.21 46.09
C ASP A 210 -26.40 30.33 46.37
N ARG A 211 -27.36 30.93 47.11
CA ARG A 211 -28.67 30.38 47.44
C ARG A 211 -29.76 31.35 47.00
N LEU A 212 -30.50 30.96 45.98
CA LEU A 212 -31.45 31.86 45.34
C LEU A 212 -32.85 31.27 45.36
N LYS A 213 -33.86 32.13 45.18
CA LYS A 213 -35.23 31.72 44.93
C LYS A 213 -35.60 32.20 43.52
N ILE A 214 -36.01 31.31 42.65
CA ILE A 214 -36.24 31.62 41.23
C ILE A 214 -37.31 32.70 41.09
N ARG A 215 -36.98 33.74 40.33
CA ARG A 215 -37.86 34.86 39.94
C ARG A 215 -37.67 35.11 38.44
N LYS A 216 -38.71 35.67 37.80
CA LYS A 216 -38.65 36.03 36.35
C LYS A 216 -38.35 37.52 36.12
N ASP A 217 -37.64 38.18 37.03
CA ASP A 217 -37.23 39.57 36.85
C ASP A 217 -35.78 39.69 36.32
N VAL A 218 -35.45 40.84 35.74
CA VAL A 218 -34.16 41.12 35.15
C VAL A 218 -33.01 41.14 36.15
N ASP A 219 -33.28 41.64 37.35
CA ASP A 219 -32.25 41.73 38.41
C ASP A 219 -31.89 40.34 38.94
N PHE A 220 -32.88 39.45 39.06
CA PHE A 220 -32.62 38.05 39.40
C PHE A 220 -31.77 37.36 38.31
N LYS A 221 -32.10 37.55 37.01
CA LYS A 221 -31.32 36.94 35.92
C LYS A 221 -29.87 37.42 35.95
N ARG A 222 -29.62 38.72 36.21
CA ARG A 222 -28.26 39.24 36.33
C ARG A 222 -27.52 38.59 37.49
N ARG A 223 -28.08 38.53 38.67
CA ARG A 223 -27.49 37.92 39.86
C ARG A 223 -27.25 36.42 39.66
N LEU A 224 -28.18 35.74 39.00
CA LEU A 224 -28.03 34.32 38.66
C LEU A 224 -26.82 34.09 37.75
N VAL A 225 -26.66 34.88 36.68
CA VAL A 225 -25.52 34.78 35.75
C VAL A 225 -24.21 35.08 36.49
N ASP A 226 -24.14 36.10 37.35
CA ASP A 226 -22.92 36.42 38.10
C ASP A 226 -22.53 35.25 39.04
N SER A 227 -23.53 34.60 39.67
CA SER A 227 -23.30 33.43 40.54
C SER A 227 -22.87 32.18 39.73
N LEU A 228 -23.42 32.02 38.52
CA LEU A 228 -23.01 30.94 37.60
C LEU A 228 -21.59 31.17 37.07
N GLU A 229 -21.20 32.43 36.77
CA GLU A 229 -19.85 32.82 36.39
C GLU A 229 -18.83 32.45 37.48
N THR A 230 -19.13 32.85 38.72
CA THR A 230 -18.33 32.48 39.89
C THR A 230 -18.22 30.95 40.04
N ALA A 231 -19.31 30.20 39.88
CA ALA A 231 -19.30 28.74 39.98
C ALA A 231 -18.47 28.10 38.85
N SER A 232 -18.57 28.61 37.65
CA SER A 232 -17.83 28.17 36.47
C SER A 232 -16.32 28.36 36.65
N GLU A 233 -15.86 29.49 37.11
CA GLU A 233 -14.46 29.80 37.40
C GLU A 233 -13.84 28.84 38.43
N PHE A 234 -14.58 28.50 39.49
CA PHE A 234 -14.09 27.60 40.56
C PHE A 234 -14.07 26.12 40.20
N ALA A 235 -14.92 25.69 39.29
CA ALA A 235 -15.06 24.29 38.92
C ALA A 235 -14.74 23.97 37.46
N ASP A 236 -13.90 24.81 36.86
CA ASP A 236 -13.44 24.61 35.47
C ASP A 236 -14.59 24.36 34.49
N GLY A 237 -15.56 25.29 34.53
CA GLY A 237 -16.73 25.29 33.65
C GLY A 237 -17.90 24.41 34.08
N LEU A 238 -17.80 23.67 35.18
CA LEU A 238 -18.88 22.80 35.68
C LEU A 238 -19.70 23.46 36.78
N ILE A 239 -21.02 23.34 36.68
CA ILE A 239 -21.94 23.94 37.60
C ILE A 239 -23.00 22.91 38.00
N ASN A 240 -23.16 22.64 39.28
CA ASN A 240 -24.24 21.85 39.82
C ASN A 240 -25.31 22.75 40.45
N VAL A 241 -26.57 22.52 40.11
CA VAL A 241 -27.69 23.29 40.71
C VAL A 241 -28.63 22.33 41.42
N LEU A 242 -28.73 22.48 42.70
CA LEU A 242 -29.66 21.74 43.56
C LEU A 242 -30.96 22.53 43.65
N PHE A 243 -32.05 21.94 43.18
CA PHE A 243 -33.39 22.48 43.23
C PHE A 243 -34.13 21.87 44.46
N SER A 244 -34.75 22.73 45.26
CA SER A 244 -35.60 22.32 46.36
C SER A 244 -37.02 22.78 46.12
N ASP A 245 -37.96 21.83 46.00
CA ASP A 245 -39.38 22.08 45.74
C ASP A 245 -40.24 21.23 46.71
N ASP A 246 -40.91 21.87 47.67
CA ASP A 246 -41.82 21.28 48.63
C ASP A 246 -41.32 19.97 49.31
N GLY A 247 -40.01 19.94 49.65
CA GLY A 247 -39.40 18.80 50.37
C GLY A 247 -38.87 17.70 49.47
N ARG A 248 -38.84 17.92 48.15
CA ARG A 248 -38.13 17.07 47.18
C ARG A 248 -36.95 17.83 46.58
N ASP A 249 -35.76 17.34 46.86
CA ASP A 249 -34.54 17.87 46.29
C ASP A 249 -34.15 17.07 45.06
N TYR A 250 -33.83 17.77 43.94
CA TYR A 250 -33.24 17.16 42.77
C TYR A 250 -32.10 18.05 42.22
N GLU A 251 -31.12 17.42 41.57
CA GLU A 251 -29.91 18.08 41.10
C GLU A 251 -29.86 18.06 39.56
N LYS A 252 -29.55 19.22 38.98
CA LYS A 252 -29.18 19.33 37.55
C LYS A 252 -27.75 19.81 37.46
N LYS A 253 -27.01 19.20 36.52
CA LYS A 253 -25.63 19.51 36.24
C LYS A 253 -25.53 20.20 34.88
N TYR A 254 -24.79 21.29 34.86
CA TYR A 254 -24.52 22.10 33.65
C TYR A 254 -23.04 22.21 33.42
N SER A 255 -22.66 22.49 32.17
CA SER A 255 -21.28 22.75 31.83
C SER A 255 -21.17 23.87 30.82
N GLU A 256 -20.30 24.83 31.12
CA GLU A 256 -19.91 25.90 30.20
C GLU A 256 -18.90 25.37 29.16
N HIS A 257 -18.17 24.31 29.45
CA HIS A 257 -17.24 23.66 28.55
C HIS A 257 -17.83 22.37 27.99
N PHE A 258 -17.24 21.84 26.92
CA PHE A 258 -17.59 20.51 26.39
C PHE A 258 -17.21 19.43 27.43
N ALA A 259 -18.12 19.13 28.35
CA ALA A 259 -17.90 18.13 29.39
C ALA A 259 -19.11 17.22 29.59
N CYS A 260 -18.86 15.93 29.80
CA CYS A 260 -19.92 15.03 30.24
C CYS A 260 -20.22 15.26 31.73
N VAL A 261 -21.40 15.75 32.01
CA VAL A 261 -21.83 16.04 33.36
C VAL A 261 -21.90 14.81 34.27
N ASP A 262 -22.18 13.60 33.71
CA ASP A 262 -22.26 12.35 34.44
C ASP A 262 -20.91 11.67 34.67
N CYS A 263 -20.07 11.64 33.63
CA CYS A 263 -18.80 10.92 33.64
C CYS A 263 -17.59 11.78 34.00
N GLY A 264 -17.74 13.10 34.01
CA GLY A 264 -16.67 14.06 34.29
C GLY A 264 -15.55 14.09 33.26
N ILE A 265 -15.84 13.68 32.02
CA ILE A 265 -14.87 13.73 30.91
C ILE A 265 -14.99 15.11 30.26
N ASN A 266 -13.90 15.87 30.28
CA ASN A 266 -13.82 17.17 29.63
C ASN A 266 -13.28 16.98 28.23
N PHE A 267 -13.88 17.67 27.26
CA PHE A 267 -13.37 17.81 25.91
C PHE A 267 -12.70 19.18 25.80
N GLU A 268 -11.50 19.18 25.23
CA GLU A 268 -10.91 20.42 24.76
C GLU A 268 -11.73 20.97 23.58
N GLU A 269 -11.56 22.26 23.24
CA GLU A 269 -12.20 22.87 22.09
C GLU A 269 -11.90 22.02 20.84
N LEU A 270 -12.94 21.70 20.05
CA LEU A 270 -12.80 20.86 18.86
C LEU A 270 -11.99 21.59 17.79
N THR A 271 -10.72 21.23 17.69
CA THR A 271 -9.79 21.77 16.69
C THR A 271 -9.47 20.73 15.60
N PRO A 272 -9.13 21.12 14.37
CA PRO A 272 -8.74 20.18 13.32
C PRO A 272 -7.54 19.30 13.68
N ARG A 273 -6.69 19.74 14.62
CA ARG A 273 -5.53 18.97 15.11
C ARG A 273 -5.94 17.74 15.93
N MET A 274 -7.06 17.83 16.66
CA MET A 274 -7.61 16.71 17.44
C MET A 274 -8.01 15.53 16.54
N PHE A 275 -8.45 15.80 15.31
CA PHE A 275 -8.85 14.77 14.35
C PHE A 275 -7.67 14.24 13.51
N SER A 276 -6.43 14.65 13.82
CA SER A 276 -5.24 14.17 13.13
C SER A 276 -4.58 13.03 13.88
N PHE A 277 -4.50 11.85 13.27
CA PHE A 277 -3.71 10.74 13.82
C PHE A 277 -2.19 10.96 13.72
N ASN A 278 -1.74 12.02 13.07
CA ASN A 278 -0.32 12.45 13.01
C ASN A 278 0.03 13.49 14.08
N ALA A 279 -0.97 14.03 14.77
CA ALA A 279 -0.78 15.01 15.83
C ALA A 279 -0.96 14.36 17.21
N PRO A 280 -0.14 14.70 18.22
CA PRO A 280 -0.24 14.10 19.57
C PRO A 280 -1.60 14.28 20.23
N GLN A 281 -2.34 15.36 19.91
CA GLN A 281 -3.67 15.66 20.44
C GLN A 281 -4.71 14.64 19.97
N GLY A 282 -4.60 14.12 18.73
CA GLY A 282 -5.58 13.20 18.15
C GLY A 282 -5.13 11.76 18.09
N ALA A 283 -3.83 11.52 18.03
CA ALA A 283 -3.28 10.18 17.90
C ALA A 283 -3.58 9.28 19.09
N CYS A 284 -3.94 8.03 18.84
CA CYS A 284 -4.01 7.02 19.89
C CYS A 284 -2.65 6.94 20.62
N PRO A 285 -2.58 7.09 21.94
CA PRO A 285 -1.31 7.13 22.67
C PRO A 285 -0.55 5.80 22.62
N GLU A 286 -1.25 4.67 22.49
CA GLU A 286 -0.64 3.34 22.50
C GLU A 286 0.07 3.02 21.18
N CYS A 287 -0.51 3.34 20.02
CA CYS A 287 0.08 3.08 18.71
C CYS A 287 0.63 4.34 18.01
N ASN A 288 0.62 5.49 18.69
CA ASN A 288 1.07 6.77 18.12
C ASN A 288 0.45 7.09 16.74
N GLY A 289 -0.83 6.76 16.56
CA GLY A 289 -1.59 7.03 15.33
C GLY A 289 -1.32 6.06 14.17
N ILE A 290 -0.56 4.99 14.38
CA ILE A 290 -0.27 3.99 13.32
C ILE A 290 -1.45 3.05 13.12
N GLY A 291 -2.23 2.77 14.18
CA GLY A 291 -3.39 1.86 14.14
C GLY A 291 -3.03 0.39 14.33
N VAL A 292 -1.79 0.03 14.08
CA VAL A 292 -1.24 -1.32 14.28
C VAL A 292 -0.03 -1.28 15.20
N LYS A 293 0.28 -2.40 15.82
CA LYS A 293 1.47 -2.59 16.64
C LYS A 293 2.16 -3.86 16.18
N MET A 294 3.46 -3.77 15.98
CA MET A 294 4.26 -4.94 15.62
C MET A 294 4.52 -5.74 16.89
N GLU A 295 3.87 -6.87 17.02
CA GLU A 295 3.94 -7.75 18.20
C GLU A 295 4.41 -9.15 17.79
N ILE A 296 5.00 -9.89 18.73
CA ILE A 296 5.35 -11.31 18.51
C ILE A 296 4.06 -12.09 18.32
N ASP A 297 3.97 -12.81 17.20
CA ASP A 297 2.78 -13.56 16.81
C ASP A 297 2.86 -15.01 17.31
N PRO A 298 1.92 -15.46 18.18
CA PRO A 298 1.86 -16.86 18.64
C PRO A 298 1.80 -17.89 17.50
N ASP A 299 1.11 -17.57 16.40
CA ASP A 299 1.00 -18.49 15.27
C ASP A 299 2.29 -18.55 14.44
N LEU A 300 3.13 -17.51 14.48
CA LEU A 300 4.49 -17.56 13.91
C LEU A 300 5.48 -18.27 14.85
N ILE A 301 5.23 -18.26 16.15
CA ILE A 301 6.01 -19.02 17.14
C ILE A 301 5.70 -20.51 17.01
N ILE A 302 4.42 -20.90 16.91
CA ILE A 302 3.92 -22.28 16.79
C ILE A 302 3.14 -22.45 15.48
N PRO A 303 3.80 -22.50 14.35
CA PRO A 303 3.12 -22.51 13.05
C PRO A 303 2.51 -23.87 12.71
N ASN A 304 3.06 -24.95 13.25
CA ASN A 304 2.49 -26.29 13.10
C ASN A 304 2.16 -26.86 14.49
N LYS A 305 0.90 -26.69 14.86
CA LYS A 305 0.37 -27.14 16.16
C LYS A 305 0.32 -28.68 16.30
N ASN A 306 0.53 -29.43 15.21
CA ASN A 306 0.61 -30.90 15.25
C ASN A 306 2.00 -31.41 15.67
N LEU A 307 3.02 -30.56 15.66
CA LEU A 307 4.36 -30.92 16.13
C LEU A 307 4.42 -30.95 17.66
N THR A 308 5.29 -31.80 18.17
CA THR A 308 5.65 -31.87 19.59
C THR A 308 6.74 -30.85 19.92
N LEU A 309 6.96 -30.56 21.19
CA LEU A 309 8.05 -29.68 21.62
C LEU A 309 9.43 -30.27 21.26
N ASN A 310 9.57 -31.63 21.31
CA ASN A 310 10.78 -32.33 20.89
C ASN A 310 11.02 -32.29 19.38
N GLU A 311 9.96 -32.24 18.56
CA GLU A 311 10.03 -32.05 17.11
C GLU A 311 10.25 -30.58 16.70
N GLY A 312 10.21 -29.66 17.66
CA GLY A 312 10.47 -28.25 17.44
C GLY A 312 9.23 -27.42 17.13
N ALA A 313 8.10 -27.70 17.77
CA ALA A 313 6.90 -26.89 17.66
C ALA A 313 7.19 -25.40 17.91
N VAL A 314 8.06 -25.05 18.87
CA VAL A 314 8.53 -23.68 19.12
C VAL A 314 9.62 -23.32 18.10
N THR A 315 9.22 -22.77 16.97
CA THR A 315 10.08 -22.50 15.81
C THR A 315 11.31 -21.62 16.10
N PRO A 316 11.23 -20.52 16.89
CA PRO A 316 12.42 -19.73 17.21
C PRO A 316 13.53 -20.53 17.91
N TRP A 317 13.17 -21.60 18.59
CA TRP A 317 14.07 -22.45 19.35
C TRP A 317 14.36 -23.80 18.66
N ALA A 318 13.65 -24.12 17.58
CA ALA A 318 13.72 -25.41 16.87
C ALA A 318 15.10 -25.75 16.30
N LYS A 319 15.90 -24.78 15.86
CA LYS A 319 17.27 -25.00 15.36
C LYS A 319 18.23 -25.54 16.41
N SER A 320 17.78 -25.61 17.63
CA SER A 320 18.54 -26.03 18.79
C SER A 320 18.05 -27.39 19.39
N ASN A 321 17.45 -28.26 18.59
CA ASN A 321 16.87 -29.54 19.04
C ASN A 321 17.88 -30.59 19.60
N LYS A 322 19.10 -30.23 19.85
CA LYS A 322 20.00 -31.07 20.62
C LYS A 322 19.60 -30.99 22.11
N LYS A 323 19.40 -32.16 22.77
CA LYS A 323 19.03 -32.27 24.18
C LYS A 323 19.94 -31.47 25.16
N GLU A 324 21.11 -31.08 24.70
CA GLU A 324 22.06 -30.23 25.46
C GLU A 324 21.82 -28.71 25.29
N ASN A 325 20.81 -28.30 24.52
CA ASN A 325 20.54 -26.86 24.26
C ASN A 325 19.80 -26.25 25.43
N TYR A 326 20.16 -25.02 25.74
CA TYR A 326 19.58 -24.18 26.76
C TYR A 326 18.04 -24.07 26.68
N TYR A 327 17.48 -23.85 25.52
CA TYR A 327 16.01 -23.71 25.36
C TYR A 327 15.27 -25.04 25.51
N HIS A 328 15.85 -26.14 25.04
CA HIS A 328 15.29 -27.48 25.23
C HIS A 328 15.24 -27.85 26.71
N GLN A 329 16.33 -27.62 27.47
CA GLN A 329 16.39 -27.87 28.90
C GLN A 329 15.40 -27.00 29.69
N MET A 330 15.13 -25.76 29.22
CA MET A 330 14.10 -24.90 29.81
C MET A 330 12.71 -25.50 29.61
N LEU A 331 12.33 -25.87 28.38
CA LEU A 331 11.01 -26.46 28.09
C LEU A 331 10.84 -27.81 28.84
N GLU A 332 11.89 -28.60 28.96
CA GLU A 332 11.88 -29.87 29.75
C GLU A 332 11.62 -29.62 31.23
N ALA A 333 12.20 -28.56 31.83
CA ALA A 333 11.95 -28.22 33.23
C ALA A 333 10.50 -27.73 33.42
N VAL A 334 9.97 -26.93 32.51
CA VAL A 334 8.56 -26.45 32.50
C VAL A 334 7.61 -27.64 32.35
N SER A 335 7.87 -28.53 31.41
CA SER A 335 7.03 -29.74 31.19
C SER A 335 6.94 -30.63 32.42
N LYS A 336 8.08 -30.82 33.15
CA LYS A 336 8.13 -31.60 34.42
C LYS A 336 7.36 -30.91 35.52
N HIS A 337 7.46 -29.60 35.67
CA HIS A 337 6.79 -28.85 36.73
C HIS A 337 5.28 -28.85 36.54
N PHE A 338 4.78 -28.66 35.31
CA PHE A 338 3.35 -28.63 34.99
C PHE A 338 2.78 -29.95 34.48
N ASN A 339 3.54 -31.04 34.65
CA ASN A 339 3.12 -32.41 34.40
C ASN A 339 2.55 -32.68 32.98
N PHE A 340 3.27 -32.29 31.97
CA PHE A 340 2.94 -32.60 30.56
C PHE A 340 4.16 -33.18 29.83
N SER A 341 3.92 -33.96 28.77
CA SER A 341 5.02 -34.61 28.01
C SER A 341 5.51 -33.70 26.89
N MET A 342 6.83 -33.64 26.69
CA MET A 342 7.47 -32.97 25.55
C MET A 342 7.14 -33.65 24.20
N ASP A 343 6.61 -34.89 24.23
CA ASP A 343 6.19 -35.65 23.05
C ASP A 343 4.69 -35.54 22.75
N THR A 344 3.96 -34.68 23.50
CA THR A 344 2.57 -34.38 23.21
C THR A 344 2.49 -33.30 22.10
N PRO A 345 1.72 -33.49 21.01
CA PRO A 345 1.47 -32.47 20.03
C PRO A 345 0.91 -31.19 20.66
N PHE A 346 1.38 -30.02 20.23
CA PHE A 346 1.04 -28.74 20.87
C PHE A 346 -0.47 -28.49 20.92
N ASN A 347 -1.23 -28.87 19.90
CA ASN A 347 -2.70 -28.76 19.85
C ASN A 347 -3.45 -29.71 20.81
N LYS A 348 -2.77 -30.71 21.40
CA LYS A 348 -3.34 -31.61 22.39
C LYS A 348 -2.99 -31.25 23.84
N LEU A 349 -2.14 -30.22 24.02
CA LEU A 349 -1.90 -29.60 25.32
C LEU A 349 -3.13 -28.80 25.75
N THR A 350 -3.37 -28.68 27.06
CA THR A 350 -4.46 -27.82 27.57
C THR A 350 -4.17 -26.35 27.26
N ASN A 351 -5.20 -25.52 27.22
CA ASN A 351 -5.02 -24.08 26.98
C ASN A 351 -4.06 -23.45 28.01
N GLU A 352 -4.16 -23.83 29.28
CA GLU A 352 -3.25 -23.39 30.34
C GLU A 352 -1.80 -23.77 30.05
N GLN A 353 -1.54 -25.02 29.59
CA GLN A 353 -0.19 -25.48 29.24
C GLN A 353 0.35 -24.73 28.01
N GLN A 354 -0.49 -24.47 27.03
CA GLN A 354 -0.12 -23.66 25.86
C GLN A 354 0.22 -22.23 26.27
N ASP A 355 -0.60 -21.59 27.13
CA ASP A 355 -0.38 -20.24 27.63
C ASP A 355 0.89 -20.14 28.47
N ILE A 356 1.17 -21.11 29.32
CA ILE A 356 2.43 -21.17 30.07
C ILE A 356 3.64 -21.19 29.13
N ILE A 357 3.61 -21.99 28.08
CA ILE A 357 4.71 -22.04 27.12
C ILE A 357 4.88 -20.70 26.42
N LEU A 358 3.79 -20.09 25.97
CA LEU A 358 3.81 -18.84 25.20
C LEU A 358 4.08 -17.61 26.07
N TYR A 359 3.39 -17.48 27.21
CA TYR A 359 3.37 -16.24 27.99
C TYR A 359 4.07 -16.34 29.35
N GLY A 360 4.43 -17.59 29.79
CA GLY A 360 5.12 -17.81 31.04
C GLY A 360 4.22 -18.08 32.24
N CYS A 361 4.82 -18.09 33.42
CA CYS A 361 4.12 -18.32 34.69
C CYS A 361 4.82 -17.58 35.84
N ASP A 362 4.07 -17.35 36.94
CA ASP A 362 4.58 -16.69 38.13
C ASP A 362 5.32 -17.64 39.08
N ASP A 363 5.18 -18.95 38.85
CA ASP A 363 5.84 -19.98 39.67
C ASP A 363 7.36 -19.98 39.48
N LYS A 364 8.10 -20.19 40.60
CA LYS A 364 9.54 -20.41 40.57
C LYS A 364 9.85 -21.84 40.24
N ILE A 365 10.35 -22.09 39.05
CA ILE A 365 10.71 -23.41 38.53
C ILE A 365 12.21 -23.68 38.76
N PRO A 366 12.61 -24.87 39.27
CA PRO A 366 13.99 -25.25 39.36
C PRO A 366 14.52 -25.67 37.98
N PHE A 367 15.27 -24.80 37.33
CA PHE A 367 15.97 -25.12 36.09
C PHE A 367 17.32 -25.73 36.33
N SER A 368 17.57 -26.91 35.71
CA SER A 368 18.88 -27.59 35.73
C SER A 368 19.52 -27.54 34.36
N PHE A 369 20.58 -26.75 34.21
CA PHE A 369 21.31 -26.62 32.96
C PHE A 369 22.61 -27.43 32.96
N LYS A 370 22.77 -28.26 31.93
CA LYS A 370 24.01 -29.01 31.67
C LYS A 370 24.76 -28.38 30.50
N ARG A 371 25.99 -27.95 30.70
CA ARG A 371 26.85 -27.44 29.64
C ARG A 371 28.25 -28.07 29.73
N ARG A 372 28.54 -28.97 28.75
CA ARG A 372 29.77 -29.77 28.74
C ARG A 372 29.95 -30.51 30.10
N ASN A 373 30.90 -30.22 30.94
CA ASN A 373 31.15 -30.93 32.21
C ASN A 373 30.68 -30.17 33.46
N LYS A 374 29.84 -29.16 33.34
CA LYS A 374 29.31 -28.40 34.49
C LYS A 374 27.79 -28.40 34.46
N SER A 375 27.18 -28.68 35.59
CA SER A 375 25.74 -28.52 35.83
C SER A 375 25.53 -27.41 36.87
N TYR A 376 24.56 -26.52 36.64
CA TYR A 376 24.14 -25.56 37.65
C TYR A 376 22.62 -25.53 37.73
N GLN A 377 22.11 -25.28 38.92
CA GLN A 377 20.66 -25.15 39.16
C GLN A 377 20.32 -23.68 39.50
N VAL A 378 19.22 -23.20 38.93
CA VAL A 378 18.73 -21.87 39.19
C VAL A 378 17.22 -21.94 39.37
N ASN A 379 16.73 -21.32 40.45
CA ASN A 379 15.30 -21.23 40.74
C ASN A 379 14.77 -19.88 40.27
N ARG A 380 13.96 -19.86 39.22
CA ARG A 380 13.42 -18.59 38.64
C ARG A 380 12.07 -18.82 37.96
N GLN A 381 11.36 -17.73 37.71
CA GLN A 381 10.15 -17.74 36.89
C GLN A 381 10.46 -18.05 35.45
N PHE A 382 9.53 -18.71 34.78
CA PHE A 382 9.56 -18.90 33.32
C PHE A 382 8.81 -17.76 32.65
N GLU A 383 9.54 -16.87 31.98
CA GLU A 383 8.98 -15.67 31.36
C GLU A 383 8.12 -15.94 30.08
N GLY A 384 8.12 -17.21 29.57
CA GLY A 384 7.45 -17.55 28.31
C GLY A 384 8.28 -17.23 27.07
N VAL A 385 7.84 -17.75 25.93
CA VAL A 385 8.53 -17.55 24.63
C VAL A 385 8.33 -16.12 24.15
N ILE A 386 7.10 -15.61 24.20
CA ILE A 386 6.72 -14.30 23.66
C ILE A 386 7.36 -13.16 24.44
N PRO A 387 7.16 -13.02 25.76
CA PRO A 387 7.78 -11.92 26.53
C PRO A 387 9.30 -11.94 26.46
N ARG A 388 9.91 -13.15 26.41
CA ARG A 388 11.36 -13.28 26.24
C ARG A 388 11.82 -12.74 24.90
N MET A 389 11.11 -13.04 23.81
CA MET A 389 11.48 -12.55 22.48
C MET A 389 11.27 -11.05 22.36
N GLU A 390 10.21 -10.49 22.94
CA GLU A 390 9.96 -9.05 23.00
C GLU A 390 11.07 -8.32 23.73
N ARG A 391 11.45 -8.81 24.91
CA ARG A 391 12.56 -8.27 25.70
C ARG A 391 13.86 -8.30 24.90
N LEU A 392 14.20 -9.46 24.29
CA LEU A 392 15.38 -9.60 23.47
C LEU A 392 15.38 -8.69 22.24
N TYR A 393 14.22 -8.41 21.64
CA TYR A 393 14.09 -7.49 20.52
C TYR A 393 14.46 -6.06 20.90
N ILE A 394 14.05 -5.63 22.10
CA ILE A 394 14.34 -4.30 22.65
C ILE A 394 15.81 -4.19 23.09
N GLU A 395 16.31 -5.17 23.85
CA GLU A 395 17.63 -5.14 24.49
C GLU A 395 18.79 -5.41 23.51
N THR A 396 18.56 -6.15 22.42
CA THR A 396 19.64 -6.57 21.54
C THR A 396 20.26 -5.41 20.76
N LYS A 397 21.60 -5.33 20.80
CA LYS A 397 22.41 -4.42 19.96
C LYS A 397 22.75 -5.04 18.59
N SER A 398 22.48 -6.35 18.40
CA SER A 398 22.79 -7.08 17.17
C SER A 398 21.68 -6.90 16.13
N ASN A 399 21.99 -6.27 15.00
CA ASN A 399 21.09 -6.16 13.86
C ASN A 399 20.65 -7.54 13.32
N TYR A 400 21.52 -8.54 13.38
CA TYR A 400 21.20 -9.91 12.99
C TYR A 400 20.10 -10.51 13.89
N SER A 401 20.26 -10.41 15.22
CA SER A 401 19.29 -10.91 16.19
C SER A 401 17.95 -10.19 16.07
N ARG A 402 17.97 -8.86 15.92
CA ARG A 402 16.75 -8.06 15.71
C ARG A 402 16.02 -8.49 14.42
N LYS A 403 16.74 -8.65 13.30
CA LYS A 403 16.20 -9.14 12.04
C LYS A 403 15.71 -10.59 12.12
N TYR A 404 16.32 -11.41 12.97
CA TYR A 404 15.84 -12.77 13.22
C TYR A 404 14.53 -12.78 13.98
N ILE A 405 14.42 -12.00 15.08
CA ILE A 405 13.21 -11.90 15.90
C ILE A 405 12.06 -11.27 15.11
N SER A 406 12.32 -10.25 14.29
CA SER A 406 11.28 -9.59 13.48
C SER A 406 10.56 -10.53 12.50
N LYS A 407 11.12 -11.70 12.20
CA LYS A 407 10.44 -12.73 11.39
C LYS A 407 9.25 -13.39 12.09
N PHE A 408 9.20 -13.29 13.41
CA PHE A 408 8.14 -13.84 14.26
C PHE A 408 7.19 -12.75 14.76
N MET A 409 7.29 -11.54 14.20
CA MET A 409 6.39 -10.43 14.49
C MET A 409 5.41 -10.23 13.35
N SER A 410 4.18 -9.87 13.69
CA SER A 410 3.14 -9.45 12.75
C SER A 410 2.52 -8.14 13.20
N ASP A 411 1.95 -7.42 12.23
CA ASP A 411 1.18 -6.21 12.49
C ASP A 411 -0.20 -6.59 13.01
N ARG A 412 -0.44 -6.36 14.30
CA ARG A 412 -1.76 -6.55 14.93
C ARG A 412 -2.47 -5.22 15.11
N LYS A 413 -3.79 -5.23 14.98
CA LYS A 413 -4.60 -4.03 15.29
C LYS A 413 -4.36 -3.62 16.73
N CYS A 414 -4.09 -2.33 16.96
CA CYS A 414 -3.90 -1.79 18.30
C CYS A 414 -5.12 -2.10 19.18
N HIS A 415 -4.91 -2.68 20.35
CA HIS A 415 -5.96 -3.10 21.28
C HIS A 415 -6.77 -1.93 21.88
N VAL A 416 -6.20 -0.71 21.90
CA VAL A 416 -6.87 0.49 22.41
C VAL A 416 -7.78 1.13 21.37
N CYS A 417 -7.27 1.38 20.16
CA CYS A 417 -8.03 2.05 19.10
C CYS A 417 -8.63 1.09 18.08
N HIS A 418 -8.40 -0.22 18.19
CA HIS A 418 -8.88 -1.25 17.27
C HIS A 418 -8.62 -0.96 15.78
N GLY A 419 -7.48 -0.30 15.50
CA GLY A 419 -7.10 0.08 14.14
C GLY A 419 -7.55 1.49 13.73
N LYS A 420 -8.42 2.16 14.49
CA LYS A 420 -8.99 3.49 14.16
C LYS A 420 -8.01 4.66 14.30
N ARG A 421 -6.79 4.44 14.83
CA ARG A 421 -5.66 5.39 14.91
C ARG A 421 -5.84 6.59 15.86
N LEU A 422 -7.06 6.93 16.25
CA LEU A 422 -7.42 8.12 17.03
C LEU A 422 -7.72 7.77 18.49
N ARG A 423 -7.74 8.78 19.34
CA ARG A 423 -8.15 8.67 20.77
C ARG A 423 -9.64 8.38 20.85
N PRO A 424 -10.12 7.69 21.92
CA PRO A 424 -11.54 7.39 22.13
C PRO A 424 -12.43 8.64 22.17
N GLU A 425 -11.94 9.74 22.74
CA GLU A 425 -12.67 11.00 22.83
C GLU A 425 -12.93 11.58 21.42
N VAL A 426 -11.94 11.53 20.54
CA VAL A 426 -12.06 11.99 19.15
C VAL A 426 -13.01 11.10 18.36
N LEU A 427 -12.99 9.79 18.60
CA LEU A 427 -13.89 8.83 17.97
C LEU A 427 -15.34 8.97 18.41
N ALA A 428 -15.58 9.63 19.55
CA ALA A 428 -16.91 9.91 20.05
C ALA A 428 -17.54 11.18 19.45
N VAL A 429 -16.82 11.91 18.57
CA VAL A 429 -17.38 13.05 17.83
C VAL A 429 -17.98 12.56 16.52
N THR A 430 -19.24 12.92 16.25
CA THR A 430 -19.98 12.44 15.07
C THR A 430 -20.49 13.58 14.18
N VAL A 431 -20.61 13.28 12.88
CA VAL A 431 -21.32 14.10 11.89
C VAL A 431 -22.30 13.15 11.18
N GLY A 432 -23.58 13.49 11.17
CA GLY A 432 -24.63 12.59 10.64
C GLY A 432 -24.61 11.20 11.30
N GLY A 433 -24.30 11.14 12.61
CA GLY A 433 -24.25 9.90 13.40
C GLY A 433 -23.03 9.00 13.14
N LYS A 434 -22.04 9.45 12.37
CA LYS A 434 -20.81 8.72 12.06
C LYS A 434 -19.59 9.43 12.60
N SER A 435 -18.64 8.68 13.19
CA SER A 435 -17.32 9.21 13.54
C SER A 435 -16.44 9.40 12.31
N ILE A 436 -15.38 10.19 12.41
CA ILE A 436 -14.42 10.36 11.32
C ILE A 436 -13.79 9.03 10.90
N ALA A 437 -13.55 8.12 11.86
CA ALA A 437 -13.01 6.78 11.57
C ALA A 437 -14.01 5.93 10.79
N ASP A 438 -15.30 5.95 11.17
CA ASP A 438 -16.34 5.20 10.46
C ASP A 438 -16.46 5.69 9.00
N VAL A 439 -16.41 7.02 8.78
CA VAL A 439 -16.44 7.61 7.43
C VAL A 439 -15.25 7.18 6.58
N VAL A 440 -14.04 7.17 7.13
CA VAL A 440 -12.85 6.78 6.35
C VAL A 440 -12.74 5.26 6.14
N GLU A 441 -13.37 4.45 6.97
CA GLU A 441 -13.44 2.99 6.80
C GLU A 441 -14.44 2.57 5.71
N MET A 442 -15.45 3.38 5.41
CA MET A 442 -16.39 3.14 4.30
C MET A 442 -15.66 3.05 2.97
N SER A 443 -16.26 2.36 2.00
CA SER A 443 -15.85 2.48 0.61
C SER A 443 -15.98 3.93 0.12
N ILE A 444 -15.17 4.31 -0.86
CA ILE A 444 -15.25 5.65 -1.48
C ILE A 444 -16.66 5.90 -2.03
N LYS A 445 -17.27 4.87 -2.63
CA LYS A 445 -18.65 4.91 -3.12
C LYS A 445 -19.65 5.23 -2.00
N ASP A 446 -19.57 4.49 -0.89
CA ASP A 446 -20.49 4.67 0.24
C ASP A 446 -20.25 6.00 0.95
N SER A 447 -18.98 6.42 1.08
CA SER A 447 -18.64 7.74 1.61
C SER A 447 -19.19 8.86 0.73
N TYR A 448 -19.11 8.73 -0.59
CA TYR A 448 -19.68 9.70 -1.52
C TYR A 448 -21.21 9.80 -1.37
N GLN A 449 -21.91 8.65 -1.31
CA GLN A 449 -23.35 8.62 -1.06
C GLN A 449 -23.73 9.19 0.30
N PHE A 450 -22.97 8.90 1.35
CA PHE A 450 -23.16 9.46 2.68
C PHE A 450 -23.12 10.99 2.65
N PHE A 451 -22.11 11.59 2.01
CA PHE A 451 -22.03 13.06 1.93
C PHE A 451 -23.05 13.70 0.97
N LEU A 452 -23.57 12.96 -0.02
CA LEU A 452 -24.66 13.46 -0.87
C LEU A 452 -25.98 13.56 -0.09
N ASN A 453 -26.24 12.55 0.77
CA ASN A 453 -27.50 12.40 1.51
C ASN A 453 -27.41 12.95 2.95
N LEU A 454 -26.33 13.67 3.31
CA LEU A 454 -26.12 14.17 4.65
C LEU A 454 -27.14 15.30 4.96
N GLU A 455 -28.02 15.02 5.93
CA GLU A 455 -28.97 15.99 6.45
C GLU A 455 -28.30 16.87 7.51
N LEU A 456 -28.37 18.18 7.33
CA LEU A 456 -27.77 19.18 8.21
C LEU A 456 -28.78 20.29 8.47
N THR A 457 -28.70 20.91 9.64
CA THR A 457 -29.45 22.15 9.95
C THR A 457 -28.98 23.31 9.05
N ASP A 458 -29.80 24.34 8.88
CA ASP A 458 -29.45 25.51 8.05
C ASP A 458 -28.11 26.16 8.46
N ARG A 459 -27.83 26.20 9.77
CA ARG A 459 -26.57 26.71 10.33
C ARG A 459 -25.38 25.84 9.94
N GLU A 460 -25.50 24.53 10.14
CA GLU A 460 -24.42 23.56 9.77
C GLU A 460 -24.19 23.55 8.28
N GLN A 461 -25.25 23.63 7.47
CA GLN A 461 -25.16 23.70 6.03
C GLN A 461 -24.40 24.94 5.57
N PHE A 462 -24.69 26.10 6.19
CA PHE A 462 -23.96 27.33 5.89
C PHE A 462 -22.47 27.22 6.21
N ILE A 463 -22.13 26.67 7.40
CA ILE A 463 -20.74 26.51 7.87
C ILE A 463 -19.98 25.51 6.99
N ALA A 464 -20.61 24.38 6.63
CA ALA A 464 -19.96 23.27 5.96
C ALA A 464 -19.95 23.36 4.42
N LYS A 465 -20.66 24.31 3.82
CA LYS A 465 -20.93 24.42 2.37
C LYS A 465 -19.69 24.21 1.50
N GLU A 466 -18.64 24.99 1.71
CA GLU A 466 -17.44 24.92 0.88
C GLU A 466 -16.63 23.64 1.16
N VAL A 467 -16.57 23.22 2.41
CA VAL A 467 -15.86 21.99 2.80
C VAL A 467 -16.54 20.75 2.19
N LEU A 468 -17.87 20.66 2.27
CA LEU A 468 -18.65 19.57 1.66
C LEU A 468 -18.52 19.54 0.13
N LYS A 469 -18.48 20.70 -0.52
CA LYS A 469 -18.24 20.79 -1.95
C LYS A 469 -16.91 20.14 -2.34
N GLU A 470 -15.84 20.47 -1.62
CA GLU A 470 -14.50 19.91 -1.84
C GLU A 470 -14.46 18.40 -1.59
N ILE A 471 -15.05 17.93 -0.47
CA ILE A 471 -15.12 16.50 -0.15
C ILE A 471 -15.88 15.74 -1.25
N ARG A 472 -17.07 16.21 -1.63
CA ARG A 472 -17.91 15.57 -2.67
C ARG A 472 -17.20 15.51 -4.02
N GLN A 473 -16.53 16.59 -4.40
CA GLN A 473 -15.82 16.68 -5.67
C GLN A 473 -14.64 15.68 -5.72
N ARG A 474 -13.80 15.62 -4.68
CA ARG A 474 -12.67 14.69 -4.60
C ARG A 474 -13.11 13.22 -4.54
N LEU A 475 -14.15 12.91 -3.75
CA LEU A 475 -14.73 11.57 -3.73
C LEU A 475 -15.28 11.16 -5.10
N LYS A 476 -15.96 12.07 -5.79
CA LYS A 476 -16.47 11.84 -7.15
C LYS A 476 -15.34 11.50 -8.11
N PHE A 477 -14.22 12.24 -8.07
CA PHE A 477 -13.08 11.92 -8.94
C PHE A 477 -12.50 10.53 -8.69
N LEU A 478 -12.44 10.09 -7.43
CA LEU A 478 -12.00 8.73 -7.11
C LEU A 478 -12.96 7.67 -7.66
N VAL A 479 -14.27 7.92 -7.62
CA VAL A 479 -15.28 7.06 -8.26
C VAL A 479 -15.11 7.03 -9.77
N ASP A 480 -14.92 8.22 -10.39
CA ASP A 480 -14.78 8.38 -11.84
C ASP A 480 -13.52 7.64 -12.40
N VAL A 481 -12.44 7.53 -11.62
CA VAL A 481 -11.23 6.74 -12.00
C VAL A 481 -11.31 5.27 -11.63
N GLY A 482 -12.48 4.77 -11.19
CA GLY A 482 -12.69 3.34 -10.87
C GLY A 482 -12.06 2.87 -9.56
N LEU A 483 -11.93 3.75 -8.56
CA LEU A 483 -11.42 3.44 -7.22
C LEU A 483 -12.52 3.43 -6.15
N ASP A 484 -13.76 3.27 -6.56
CA ASP A 484 -14.97 3.31 -5.75
C ASP A 484 -15.01 2.24 -4.63
N TYR A 485 -14.32 1.13 -4.84
CA TYR A 485 -14.21 0.01 -3.89
C TYR A 485 -13.17 0.20 -2.78
N LEU A 486 -12.25 1.16 -2.90
CA LEU A 486 -11.23 1.44 -1.87
C LEU A 486 -11.87 2.14 -0.66
N SER A 487 -11.25 2.00 0.52
CA SER A 487 -11.54 2.85 1.67
C SER A 487 -10.48 3.93 1.84
N MET A 488 -10.88 5.09 2.37
CA MET A 488 -9.94 6.18 2.67
C MET A 488 -8.93 5.82 3.77
N ALA A 489 -9.28 4.87 4.65
CA ALA A 489 -8.39 4.36 5.71
C ALA A 489 -7.27 3.46 5.19
N ARG A 490 -7.37 2.95 3.95
CA ARG A 490 -6.40 2.01 3.38
C ARG A 490 -5.01 2.64 3.32
N SER A 491 -4.01 1.90 3.82
CA SER A 491 -2.61 2.35 3.82
C SER A 491 -2.05 2.40 2.40
N SER A 492 -1.29 3.44 2.09
CA SER A 492 -0.65 3.62 0.78
C SER A 492 0.31 2.49 0.39
N GLY A 493 0.99 1.88 1.38
CA GLY A 493 1.88 0.75 1.14
C GLY A 493 1.20 -0.56 0.70
N THR A 494 -0.14 -0.63 0.80
CA THR A 494 -0.94 -1.79 0.37
C THR A 494 -1.57 -1.62 -1.01
N LEU A 495 -1.38 -0.45 -1.64
CA LEU A 495 -1.92 -0.15 -2.96
C LEU A 495 -1.09 -0.82 -4.05
N SER A 496 -1.74 -1.30 -5.10
CA SER A 496 -1.07 -1.65 -6.36
C SER A 496 -0.50 -0.40 -7.04
N GLY A 497 0.46 -0.58 -7.97
CA GLY A 497 1.02 0.52 -8.75
C GLY A 497 -0.06 1.33 -9.47
N GLY A 498 -1.00 0.66 -10.12
CA GLY A 498 -2.12 1.29 -10.83
C GLY A 498 -3.10 2.00 -9.90
N GLU A 499 -3.44 1.44 -8.72
CA GLU A 499 -4.28 2.13 -7.72
C GLU A 499 -3.62 3.43 -7.24
N ALA A 500 -2.33 3.39 -6.91
CA ALA A 500 -1.58 4.57 -6.45
C ALA A 500 -1.51 5.65 -7.54
N GLN A 501 -1.30 5.26 -8.80
CA GLN A 501 -1.28 6.18 -9.94
C GLN A 501 -2.64 6.85 -10.18
N ARG A 502 -3.74 6.10 -10.14
CA ARG A 502 -5.09 6.63 -10.29
C ARG A 502 -5.49 7.56 -9.15
N ILE A 503 -5.04 7.29 -7.91
CA ILE A 503 -5.22 8.23 -6.79
C ILE A 503 -4.54 9.56 -7.09
N ARG A 504 -3.29 9.54 -7.59
CA ARG A 504 -2.59 10.77 -7.98
C ARG A 504 -3.31 11.49 -9.13
N LEU A 505 -3.77 10.74 -10.14
CA LEU A 505 -4.56 11.31 -11.24
C LEU A 505 -5.83 12.01 -10.71
N ALA A 506 -6.60 11.35 -9.86
CA ALA A 506 -7.80 11.93 -9.25
C ALA A 506 -7.49 13.20 -8.45
N THR A 507 -6.37 13.21 -7.71
CA THR A 507 -5.92 14.38 -6.94
C THR A 507 -5.57 15.55 -7.88
N GLN A 508 -4.88 15.29 -9.00
CA GLN A 508 -4.50 16.32 -9.96
C GLN A 508 -5.70 16.89 -10.71
N ILE A 509 -6.66 16.05 -11.08
CA ILE A 509 -7.93 16.51 -11.68
C ILE A 509 -8.70 17.39 -10.69
N GLY A 510 -8.68 17.02 -9.41
CA GLY A 510 -9.29 17.77 -8.32
C GLY A 510 -8.70 19.17 -8.13
N SER A 511 -7.45 19.40 -8.53
CA SER A 511 -6.80 20.71 -8.44
C SER A 511 -7.36 21.73 -9.46
N GLY A 512 -8.05 21.26 -10.52
CA GLY A 512 -8.67 22.13 -11.53
C GLY A 512 -7.68 22.96 -12.35
N LEU A 513 -6.41 22.54 -12.43
CA LEU A 513 -5.38 23.25 -13.18
C LEU A 513 -5.69 23.23 -14.68
N VAL A 514 -5.44 24.36 -15.34
CA VAL A 514 -5.68 24.59 -16.77
C VAL A 514 -4.37 25.01 -17.45
N GLY A 515 -4.18 24.62 -18.71
CA GLY A 515 -2.99 24.97 -19.49
C GLY A 515 -1.74 24.20 -19.07
N VAL A 516 -1.89 23.05 -18.43
CA VAL A 516 -0.82 22.16 -17.94
C VAL A 516 -0.58 21.03 -18.94
N LEU A 517 0.68 20.57 -19.02
CA LEU A 517 1.06 19.37 -19.72
C LEU A 517 1.11 18.20 -18.72
N TYR A 518 0.16 17.27 -18.82
CA TYR A 518 0.16 16.03 -18.03
C TYR A 518 0.85 14.91 -18.81
N ILE A 519 1.76 14.20 -18.15
CA ILE A 519 2.44 13.04 -18.73
C ILE A 519 2.18 11.83 -17.83
N LEU A 520 1.53 10.81 -18.40
CA LEU A 520 1.10 9.60 -17.69
C LEU A 520 1.83 8.37 -18.25
N ASP A 521 2.22 7.46 -17.33
CA ASP A 521 2.86 6.19 -17.66
C ASP A 521 1.89 5.03 -17.46
N GLU A 522 1.38 4.46 -18.54
CA GLU A 522 0.52 3.29 -18.59
C GLU A 522 -0.63 3.31 -17.56
N PRO A 523 -1.53 4.33 -17.58
CA PRO A 523 -2.57 4.47 -16.55
C PRO A 523 -3.65 3.38 -16.59
N SER A 524 -3.76 2.60 -17.67
CA SER A 524 -4.70 1.47 -17.83
C SER A 524 -4.28 0.19 -17.09
N ILE A 525 -3.06 0.17 -16.50
CA ILE A 525 -2.51 -1.03 -15.85
C ILE A 525 -3.43 -1.58 -14.77
N GLY A 526 -3.65 -2.91 -14.80
CA GLY A 526 -4.45 -3.64 -13.81
C GLY A 526 -5.94 -3.28 -13.83
N LEU A 527 -6.42 -2.64 -14.90
CA LEU A 527 -7.83 -2.35 -15.10
C LEU A 527 -8.53 -3.45 -15.90
N HIS A 528 -9.71 -3.79 -15.44
CA HIS A 528 -10.67 -4.47 -16.29
C HIS A 528 -11.16 -3.52 -17.39
N GLN A 529 -11.54 -4.03 -18.57
CA GLN A 529 -11.96 -3.19 -19.71
C GLN A 529 -13.10 -2.23 -19.35
N ARG A 530 -14.05 -2.66 -18.53
CA ARG A 530 -15.11 -1.80 -17.98
C ARG A 530 -14.58 -0.55 -17.28
N ASP A 531 -13.52 -0.73 -16.47
CA ASP A 531 -12.95 0.37 -15.67
C ASP A 531 -12.02 1.25 -16.54
N ASN A 532 -11.43 0.67 -17.61
CA ASN A 532 -10.63 1.39 -18.59
C ASN A 532 -11.46 2.43 -19.35
N VAL A 533 -12.69 2.10 -19.73
CA VAL A 533 -13.61 3.06 -20.35
C VAL A 533 -13.81 4.31 -19.50
N LYS A 534 -14.04 4.14 -18.17
CA LYS A 534 -14.19 5.26 -17.22
C LYS A 534 -12.93 6.12 -17.13
N LEU A 535 -11.76 5.46 -17.14
CA LEU A 535 -10.47 6.16 -17.14
C LEU A 535 -10.32 7.02 -18.39
N ILE A 536 -10.60 6.48 -19.58
CA ILE A 536 -10.53 7.22 -20.86
C ILE A 536 -11.46 8.44 -20.85
N GLU A 537 -12.70 8.27 -20.36
CA GLU A 537 -13.64 9.40 -20.24
C GLU A 537 -13.09 10.49 -19.29
N THR A 538 -12.44 10.07 -18.21
CA THR A 538 -11.81 10.98 -17.26
C THR A 538 -10.63 11.74 -17.88
N LEU A 539 -9.79 11.07 -18.66
CA LEU A 539 -8.69 11.68 -19.41
C LEU A 539 -9.21 12.69 -20.44
N LYS A 540 -10.27 12.33 -21.20
CA LYS A 540 -10.93 13.25 -22.15
C LYS A 540 -11.49 14.49 -21.44
N ARG A 541 -12.07 14.33 -20.25
CA ARG A 541 -12.54 15.46 -19.45
C ARG A 541 -11.37 16.38 -19.01
N LEU A 542 -10.23 15.79 -18.59
CA LEU A 542 -9.04 16.56 -18.21
C LEU A 542 -8.48 17.35 -19.40
N LYS A 543 -8.46 16.76 -20.59
CA LYS A 543 -8.11 17.44 -21.85
C LYS A 543 -9.07 18.63 -22.12
N ASN A 544 -10.37 18.38 -22.02
CA ASN A 544 -11.41 19.40 -22.32
C ASN A 544 -11.38 20.61 -21.37
N LEU A 545 -10.66 20.53 -20.24
CA LEU A 545 -10.36 21.68 -19.39
C LEU A 545 -9.27 22.61 -20.00
N GLY A 546 -8.72 22.29 -21.17
CA GLY A 546 -7.66 23.07 -21.81
C GLY A 546 -6.26 22.62 -21.43
N ASN A 547 -6.06 21.33 -21.18
CA ASN A 547 -4.77 20.72 -20.88
C ASN A 547 -4.27 19.87 -22.04
N THR A 548 -2.95 19.75 -22.15
CA THR A 548 -2.30 18.78 -23.04
C THR A 548 -2.02 17.50 -22.28
N LEU A 549 -2.44 16.36 -22.82
CA LEU A 549 -2.18 15.04 -22.23
C LEU A 549 -1.24 14.23 -23.12
N ILE A 550 -0.14 13.76 -22.56
CA ILE A 550 0.74 12.77 -23.17
C ILE A 550 0.66 11.49 -22.36
N VAL A 551 0.24 10.40 -22.96
CA VAL A 551 0.05 9.12 -22.29
C VAL A 551 0.92 8.08 -22.99
N VAL A 552 1.83 7.43 -22.27
CA VAL A 552 2.55 6.26 -22.75
C VAL A 552 1.62 5.06 -22.55
N GLU A 553 1.20 4.40 -23.63
CA GLU A 553 0.20 3.33 -23.55
C GLU A 553 0.36 2.25 -24.64
N HIS A 554 -0.19 1.07 -24.28
CA HIS A 554 -0.25 -0.12 -25.12
C HIS A 554 -1.68 -0.66 -25.29
N ASP A 555 -2.64 -0.10 -24.57
CA ASP A 555 -4.03 -0.53 -24.61
C ASP A 555 -4.72 -0.04 -25.89
N GLU A 556 -5.43 -0.95 -26.58
CA GLU A 556 -6.09 -0.68 -27.85
C GLU A 556 -7.14 0.45 -27.73
N GLU A 557 -7.99 0.38 -26.68
CA GLU A 557 -9.08 1.35 -26.50
C GLU A 557 -8.52 2.75 -26.24
N THR A 558 -7.43 2.84 -25.48
CA THR A 558 -6.75 4.10 -25.20
C THR A 558 -6.11 4.68 -26.44
N ILE A 559 -5.43 3.87 -27.26
CA ILE A 559 -4.82 4.30 -28.54
C ILE A 559 -5.89 4.81 -29.48
N LEU A 560 -6.99 4.07 -29.67
CA LEU A 560 -8.09 4.45 -30.55
C LEU A 560 -8.89 5.69 -30.04
N SER A 561 -8.81 5.98 -28.75
CA SER A 561 -9.46 7.15 -28.14
C SER A 561 -8.64 8.42 -28.22
N ALA A 562 -7.37 8.34 -28.60
CA ALA A 562 -6.47 9.48 -28.72
C ALA A 562 -6.86 10.42 -29.89
N ASP A 563 -6.51 11.69 -29.75
CA ASP A 563 -6.61 12.65 -30.85
C ASP A 563 -5.38 12.55 -31.76
N TYR A 564 -4.22 12.20 -31.18
CA TYR A 564 -2.95 12.07 -31.86
C TYR A 564 -2.13 10.91 -31.28
N VAL A 565 -1.47 10.13 -32.10
CA VAL A 565 -0.64 8.98 -31.71
C VAL A 565 0.76 9.16 -32.27
N VAL A 566 1.77 8.82 -31.47
CA VAL A 566 3.17 8.76 -31.86
C VAL A 566 3.67 7.33 -31.64
N ASP A 567 3.99 6.63 -32.73
CA ASP A 567 4.54 5.27 -32.66
C ASP A 567 6.06 5.28 -32.76
N ILE A 568 6.73 4.75 -31.73
CA ILE A 568 8.18 4.71 -31.60
C ILE A 568 8.69 3.29 -31.81
N GLY A 569 9.63 3.14 -32.76
CA GLY A 569 10.17 1.86 -33.15
C GLY A 569 11.39 2.01 -34.07
N PRO A 570 11.55 1.10 -35.07
CA PRO A 570 10.73 -0.10 -35.32
C PRO A 570 11.00 -1.26 -34.37
N GLY A 571 12.14 -1.24 -33.65
CA GLY A 571 12.58 -2.28 -32.72
C GLY A 571 12.70 -1.76 -31.28
N ALA A 572 13.50 -2.48 -30.50
CA ALA A 572 13.84 -2.15 -29.12
C ALA A 572 15.34 -1.85 -28.97
N GLY A 573 15.74 -1.10 -27.93
CA GLY A 573 17.13 -0.73 -27.66
C GLY A 573 17.75 0.05 -28.84
N GLU A 574 18.89 -0.38 -29.36
CA GLU A 574 19.59 0.28 -30.46
C GLU A 574 18.82 0.22 -31.81
N HIS A 575 17.92 -0.76 -31.94
CA HIS A 575 17.04 -0.90 -33.11
C HIS A 575 15.77 -0.05 -33.01
N GLY A 576 15.56 0.63 -31.89
CA GLY A 576 14.44 1.53 -31.63
C GLY A 576 14.81 3.00 -31.78
N GLY A 577 14.10 3.86 -31.08
CA GLY A 577 14.44 5.29 -30.91
C GLY A 577 14.11 6.17 -32.10
N LYS A 578 13.26 5.72 -33.06
CA LYS A 578 12.76 6.50 -34.17
C LYS A 578 11.25 6.66 -34.12
N VAL A 579 10.75 7.77 -34.64
CA VAL A 579 9.31 7.93 -34.89
C VAL A 579 9.01 7.17 -36.19
N VAL A 580 8.24 6.07 -36.06
CA VAL A 580 7.86 5.22 -37.21
C VAL A 580 6.64 5.78 -37.93
N ALA A 581 5.66 6.24 -37.11
CA ALA A 581 4.46 6.89 -37.64
C ALA A 581 3.94 7.88 -36.58
N CYS A 582 3.29 8.94 -37.02
CA CYS A 582 2.60 9.89 -36.17
C CYS A 582 1.40 10.47 -36.89
N GLY A 583 0.31 10.73 -36.17
CA GLY A 583 -0.93 11.23 -36.73
C GLY A 583 -2.15 10.77 -35.94
N THR A 584 -3.33 10.79 -36.57
CA THR A 584 -4.55 10.23 -35.98
C THR A 584 -4.46 8.70 -35.86
N PRO A 585 -5.27 8.05 -35.01
CA PRO A 585 -5.31 6.58 -34.96
C PRO A 585 -5.55 5.92 -36.32
N GLU A 586 -6.35 6.54 -37.19
CA GLU A 586 -6.64 6.06 -38.55
C GLU A 586 -5.37 6.07 -39.41
N GLU A 587 -4.59 7.17 -39.37
CA GLU A 587 -3.32 7.28 -40.07
C GLU A 587 -2.30 6.24 -39.58
N ILE A 588 -2.29 5.96 -38.30
CA ILE A 588 -1.45 4.86 -37.74
C ILE A 588 -1.90 3.48 -38.25
N MET A 589 -3.23 3.26 -38.34
CA MET A 589 -3.78 2.01 -38.88
C MET A 589 -3.42 1.79 -40.35
N GLU A 590 -3.30 2.85 -41.14
CA GLU A 590 -2.90 2.77 -42.55
C GLU A 590 -1.41 2.53 -42.74
N SER A 591 -0.58 2.93 -41.79
CA SER A 591 0.87 2.75 -41.84
C SER A 591 1.26 1.25 -41.92
N HIS A 592 2.07 0.89 -42.86
CA HIS A 592 2.65 -0.47 -42.99
C HIS A 592 3.89 -0.67 -42.12
N GLU A 593 4.59 0.40 -41.81
CA GLU A 593 5.81 0.34 -40.98
C GLU A 593 5.48 0.27 -39.48
N SER A 594 4.32 0.78 -39.05
CA SER A 594 3.87 0.75 -37.69
C SER A 594 3.43 -0.65 -37.24
N VAL A 595 4.18 -1.26 -36.33
CA VAL A 595 3.80 -2.54 -35.71
C VAL A 595 2.48 -2.37 -34.91
N THR A 596 2.34 -1.26 -34.19
CA THR A 596 1.09 -0.90 -33.50
C THR A 596 -0.07 -0.82 -34.48
N GLY A 597 0.13 -0.13 -35.62
CA GLY A 597 -0.86 0.00 -36.68
C GLY A 597 -1.29 -1.35 -37.29
N GLN A 598 -0.37 -2.30 -37.41
CA GLN A 598 -0.70 -3.65 -37.88
C GLN A 598 -1.65 -4.40 -36.92
N TYR A 599 -1.47 -4.26 -35.58
CA TYR A 599 -2.33 -4.94 -34.61
C TYR A 599 -3.70 -4.26 -34.47
N ILE A 600 -3.76 -2.93 -34.36
CA ILE A 600 -5.04 -2.21 -34.22
C ILE A 600 -5.90 -2.26 -35.50
N SER A 601 -5.27 -2.37 -36.70
CA SER A 601 -5.97 -2.59 -37.98
C SER A 601 -6.33 -4.05 -38.25
N ARG A 602 -5.95 -5.00 -37.36
CA ARG A 602 -6.15 -6.46 -37.54
C ARG A 602 -5.37 -7.10 -38.69
N ARG A 603 -4.40 -6.43 -39.27
CA ARG A 603 -3.46 -7.07 -40.21
C ARG A 603 -2.61 -8.12 -39.51
N GLU A 604 -2.24 -7.88 -38.28
CA GLU A 604 -1.64 -8.87 -37.36
C GLU A 604 -2.58 -9.09 -36.16
N THR A 605 -2.65 -10.34 -35.66
CA THR A 605 -3.48 -10.69 -34.49
C THR A 605 -2.80 -11.75 -33.63
N ILE A 606 -3.20 -11.84 -32.37
CA ILE A 606 -2.88 -12.96 -31.52
C ILE A 606 -3.92 -14.04 -31.77
N PRO A 607 -3.51 -15.23 -32.27
CA PRO A 607 -4.46 -16.26 -32.70
C PRO A 607 -5.19 -16.91 -31.52
N ILE A 608 -6.45 -17.23 -31.71
CA ILE A 608 -7.24 -18.04 -30.78
C ILE A 608 -6.84 -19.51 -30.98
N PRO A 609 -6.52 -20.28 -29.92
CA PRO A 609 -6.23 -21.70 -30.05
C PRO A 609 -7.42 -22.46 -30.63
N GLN A 610 -7.19 -23.30 -31.63
CA GLN A 610 -8.23 -24.10 -32.26
C GLN A 610 -8.81 -25.17 -31.31
N THR A 611 -7.96 -25.68 -30.43
CA THR A 611 -8.35 -26.66 -29.40
C THR A 611 -7.83 -26.25 -28.05
N ARG A 612 -8.64 -26.43 -27.01
CA ARG A 612 -8.25 -26.17 -25.62
C ARG A 612 -7.62 -27.43 -25.02
N ARG A 613 -6.58 -27.27 -24.19
CA ARG A 613 -5.94 -28.40 -23.52
C ARG A 613 -6.92 -29.06 -22.53
N SER A 614 -6.99 -30.40 -22.55
CA SER A 614 -7.83 -31.15 -21.62
C SER A 614 -7.30 -31.16 -20.18
N GLY A 615 -5.99 -30.89 -20.00
CA GLY A 615 -5.30 -31.03 -18.72
C GLY A 615 -4.98 -32.52 -18.41
N ASN A 616 -4.54 -32.77 -17.20
CA ASN A 616 -4.19 -34.12 -16.73
C ASN A 616 -5.32 -34.84 -15.95
N GLY A 617 -6.48 -34.20 -15.85
CA GLY A 617 -7.63 -34.73 -15.10
C GLY A 617 -7.60 -34.50 -13.60
N GLU A 618 -6.54 -33.92 -13.08
CA GLU A 618 -6.36 -33.56 -11.66
C GLU A 618 -6.68 -32.09 -11.42
N SER A 619 -7.04 -31.76 -10.19
CA SER A 619 -7.32 -30.36 -9.80
C SER A 619 -6.82 -30.02 -8.40
N LEU A 620 -6.59 -28.75 -8.15
CA LEU A 620 -6.44 -28.16 -6.84
C LEU A 620 -7.77 -27.55 -6.42
N ILE A 621 -8.24 -27.84 -5.21
CA ILE A 621 -9.49 -27.31 -4.70
C ILE A 621 -9.21 -26.52 -3.43
N ILE A 622 -9.52 -25.22 -3.46
CA ILE A 622 -9.51 -24.34 -2.29
C ILE A 622 -10.91 -24.37 -1.69
N ARG A 623 -11.02 -24.69 -0.40
CA ARG A 623 -12.29 -24.74 0.33
C ARG A 623 -12.37 -23.60 1.32
N GLY A 624 -13.52 -22.92 1.35
CA GLY A 624 -13.86 -21.93 2.37
C GLY A 624 -12.97 -20.69 2.35
N ALA A 625 -12.58 -20.18 1.19
CA ALA A 625 -11.75 -18.98 1.05
C ALA A 625 -12.51 -17.73 1.52
N ARG A 626 -11.98 -17.04 2.58
CA ARG A 626 -12.63 -15.85 3.19
C ARG A 626 -11.68 -14.70 3.49
N GLN A 627 -10.47 -14.74 2.94
CA GLN A 627 -9.52 -13.65 3.13
C GLN A 627 -10.00 -12.34 2.47
N ASN A 628 -9.89 -11.23 3.18
CA ASN A 628 -10.31 -9.90 2.74
C ASN A 628 -11.80 -9.86 2.35
N ASN A 629 -12.11 -9.59 1.09
CA ASN A 629 -13.49 -9.51 0.58
C ASN A 629 -14.07 -10.84 0.07
N LEU A 630 -13.33 -11.95 0.12
CA LEU A 630 -13.80 -13.26 -0.34
C LEU A 630 -14.96 -13.77 0.54
N LYS A 631 -16.03 -14.25 -0.08
CA LYS A 631 -17.31 -14.59 0.55
C LYS A 631 -17.44 -16.09 0.85
N ASN A 632 -16.43 -16.70 1.49
CA ASN A 632 -16.40 -18.14 1.84
C ASN A 632 -16.60 -19.02 0.60
N ILE A 633 -15.78 -18.81 -0.42
CA ILE A 633 -15.91 -19.46 -1.72
C ILE A 633 -15.08 -20.73 -1.82
N ASP A 634 -15.59 -21.70 -2.59
CA ASP A 634 -14.85 -22.86 -3.05
C ASP A 634 -14.38 -22.65 -4.49
N VAL A 635 -13.13 -22.96 -4.78
CA VAL A 635 -12.53 -22.71 -6.09
C VAL A 635 -11.74 -23.93 -6.55
N GLU A 636 -12.08 -24.43 -7.73
CA GLU A 636 -11.37 -25.51 -8.41
C GLU A 636 -10.45 -24.97 -9.50
N ILE A 637 -9.17 -25.38 -9.46
CA ILE A 637 -8.13 -24.99 -10.41
C ILE A 637 -7.65 -26.28 -11.10
N PRO A 638 -7.99 -26.50 -12.38
CA PRO A 638 -7.57 -27.70 -13.11
C PRO A 638 -6.06 -27.66 -13.38
N LEU A 639 -5.40 -28.81 -13.23
CA LEU A 639 -3.97 -28.95 -13.45
C LEU A 639 -3.63 -29.34 -14.90
N GLY A 640 -2.39 -29.04 -15.34
CA GLY A 640 -1.95 -29.24 -16.71
C GLY A 640 -2.61 -28.30 -17.73
N LYS A 641 -3.17 -27.18 -17.27
CA LYS A 641 -3.84 -26.16 -18.12
C LYS A 641 -3.24 -24.77 -17.92
N PHE A 642 -3.49 -23.93 -18.92
CA PHE A 642 -3.31 -22.49 -18.80
C PHE A 642 -4.62 -21.86 -18.31
N THR A 643 -4.66 -21.51 -17.02
CA THR A 643 -5.83 -20.95 -16.34
C THR A 643 -5.70 -19.47 -16.12
N CYS A 644 -6.66 -18.66 -16.56
CA CYS A 644 -6.75 -17.24 -16.27
C CYS A 644 -7.74 -16.97 -15.11
N VAL A 645 -7.31 -16.14 -14.17
CA VAL A 645 -8.17 -15.61 -13.09
C VAL A 645 -8.51 -14.17 -13.44
N THR A 646 -9.80 -13.93 -13.75
CA THR A 646 -10.32 -12.66 -14.28
C THR A 646 -11.29 -12.00 -13.34
N GLY A 647 -11.80 -10.85 -13.71
CA GLY A 647 -12.81 -10.07 -12.99
C GLY A 647 -12.44 -8.63 -12.79
N VAL A 648 -13.40 -7.81 -12.36
CA VAL A 648 -13.21 -6.37 -12.16
C VAL A 648 -12.12 -6.05 -11.11
N SER A 649 -11.63 -4.81 -11.12
CA SER A 649 -10.65 -4.37 -10.14
C SER A 649 -11.23 -4.47 -8.71
N GLY A 650 -10.42 -5.01 -7.76
CA GLY A 650 -10.88 -5.23 -6.38
C GLY A 650 -11.81 -6.42 -6.15
N SER A 651 -12.08 -7.29 -7.15
CA SER A 651 -12.97 -8.46 -7.01
C SER A 651 -12.43 -9.60 -6.11
N GLY A 652 -11.15 -9.54 -5.69
CA GLY A 652 -10.55 -10.54 -4.80
C GLY A 652 -9.54 -11.49 -5.44
N LYS A 653 -9.17 -11.30 -6.71
CA LYS A 653 -8.19 -12.14 -7.45
C LYS A 653 -6.89 -12.37 -6.71
N SER A 654 -6.23 -11.29 -6.29
CA SER A 654 -4.94 -11.37 -5.58
C SER A 654 -5.10 -11.97 -4.18
N SER A 655 -6.25 -11.77 -3.52
CA SER A 655 -6.56 -12.42 -2.23
C SER A 655 -6.65 -13.94 -2.39
N LEU A 656 -7.30 -14.42 -3.44
CA LEU A 656 -7.45 -15.84 -3.73
C LEU A 656 -6.10 -16.49 -4.13
N ILE A 657 -5.40 -15.88 -5.07
CA ILE A 657 -4.22 -16.50 -5.70
C ILE A 657 -2.95 -16.23 -4.88
N ASN A 658 -2.67 -14.97 -4.50
CA ASN A 658 -1.42 -14.62 -3.83
C ASN A 658 -1.48 -14.92 -2.32
N GLU A 659 -2.58 -14.52 -1.64
CA GLU A 659 -2.67 -14.64 -0.19
C GLU A 659 -3.06 -16.06 0.26
N ILE A 660 -3.96 -16.74 -0.44
CA ILE A 660 -4.41 -18.09 -0.08
C ILE A 660 -3.63 -19.15 -0.82
N LEU A 661 -3.72 -19.23 -2.15
CA LEU A 661 -3.15 -20.34 -2.94
C LEU A 661 -1.61 -20.38 -2.82
N TYR A 662 -0.95 -19.28 -3.18
CA TYR A 662 0.53 -19.23 -3.18
C TYR A 662 1.12 -19.40 -1.78
N LYS A 663 0.63 -18.61 -0.80
CA LYS A 663 1.16 -18.69 0.56
C LYS A 663 0.82 -20.04 1.22
N GLY A 664 -0.39 -20.57 1.02
CA GLY A 664 -0.82 -21.86 1.56
C GLY A 664 -0.01 -23.04 1.03
N LEU A 665 0.25 -23.06 -0.27
CA LEU A 665 1.07 -24.12 -0.89
C LEU A 665 2.57 -23.92 -0.61
N SER A 666 3.06 -22.67 -0.58
CA SER A 666 4.47 -22.39 -0.32
C SER A 666 4.90 -22.87 1.06
N GLY A 667 4.03 -22.79 2.06
CA GLY A 667 4.26 -23.35 3.38
C GLY A 667 4.40 -24.88 3.36
N LYS A 668 3.55 -25.56 2.60
CA LYS A 668 3.52 -27.04 2.54
C LYS A 668 4.64 -27.64 1.68
N LEU A 669 4.91 -27.04 0.51
CA LEU A 669 5.84 -27.58 -0.48
C LEU A 669 7.29 -27.11 -0.31
N ASN A 670 7.49 -25.86 0.10
CA ASN A 670 8.84 -25.27 0.17
C ASN A 670 9.41 -25.16 1.59
N ASN A 671 8.72 -25.67 2.61
CA ASN A 671 9.07 -25.52 4.03
C ASN A 671 9.38 -24.06 4.42
N LYS A 672 8.75 -23.09 3.71
CA LYS A 672 8.86 -21.67 4.00
C LYS A 672 7.71 -21.26 4.90
N PHE A 673 8.05 -20.62 6.01
CA PHE A 673 7.06 -19.98 6.87
C PHE A 673 6.42 -18.82 6.09
N THR A 674 5.17 -19.01 5.64
CA THR A 674 4.33 -17.95 5.06
C THR A 674 2.97 -18.03 5.72
N PHE A 675 2.48 -16.91 6.22
CA PHE A 675 1.13 -16.80 6.73
C PHE A 675 0.17 -16.78 5.52
N ALA A 676 -0.60 -17.83 5.34
CA ALA A 676 -1.66 -17.88 4.33
C ALA A 676 -2.89 -17.12 4.86
N GLY A 677 -3.70 -16.57 3.93
CA GLY A 677 -4.98 -15.95 4.29
C GLY A 677 -5.99 -16.98 4.85
N ASP A 678 -7.17 -16.50 5.24
CA ASP A 678 -8.21 -17.34 5.82
C ASP A 678 -8.87 -18.27 4.81
N TYR A 679 -8.77 -19.59 5.05
CA TYR A 679 -9.40 -20.66 4.28
C TYR A 679 -9.49 -21.94 5.13
N ASP A 680 -10.36 -22.88 4.74
CA ASP A 680 -10.49 -24.16 5.47
C ASP A 680 -9.39 -25.14 5.10
N LYS A 681 -9.25 -25.48 3.81
CA LYS A 681 -8.24 -26.42 3.32
C LYS A 681 -7.95 -26.23 1.83
N ILE A 682 -6.80 -26.74 1.40
CA ILE A 682 -6.44 -26.91 -0.02
C ILE A 682 -6.23 -28.41 -0.26
N GLU A 683 -7.03 -28.97 -1.16
CA GLU A 683 -7.01 -30.37 -1.60
C GLU A 683 -6.18 -30.50 -2.88
N GLY A 684 -5.70 -31.73 -3.20
CA GLY A 684 -4.93 -32.01 -4.41
C GLY A 684 -3.45 -31.58 -4.37
N VAL A 685 -2.92 -31.20 -3.21
CA VAL A 685 -1.52 -30.71 -3.04
C VAL A 685 -0.49 -31.76 -3.45
N SER A 686 -0.81 -33.05 -3.31
CA SER A 686 0.06 -34.17 -3.71
C SER A 686 0.34 -34.26 -5.21
N ASN A 687 -0.48 -33.60 -6.03
CA ASN A 687 -0.41 -33.61 -7.50
C ASN A 687 0.60 -32.56 -8.04
N ILE A 688 1.22 -31.78 -7.15
CA ILE A 688 2.22 -30.77 -7.49
C ILE A 688 3.51 -30.98 -6.71
N ASP A 689 4.65 -30.91 -7.42
CA ASP A 689 5.97 -31.01 -6.82
C ASP A 689 6.50 -29.66 -6.34
N LYS A 690 6.15 -28.57 -7.03
CA LYS A 690 6.74 -27.26 -6.83
C LYS A 690 5.76 -26.14 -7.16
N ILE A 691 5.84 -25.04 -6.43
CA ILE A 691 5.13 -23.82 -6.73
C ILE A 691 6.11 -22.66 -6.97
N ILE A 692 5.87 -21.87 -8.01
CA ILE A 692 6.69 -20.72 -8.40
C ILE A 692 5.77 -19.53 -8.64
N ALA A 693 5.95 -18.47 -7.86
CA ALA A 693 5.29 -17.19 -8.13
C ALA A 693 6.25 -16.23 -8.83
N ILE A 694 5.76 -15.61 -9.88
CA ILE A 694 6.46 -14.64 -10.73
C ILE A 694 5.69 -13.31 -10.60
N ASP A 695 6.15 -12.46 -9.69
CA ASP A 695 5.58 -11.15 -9.39
C ASP A 695 6.41 -10.02 -10.00
N GLN A 696 5.88 -8.80 -10.01
CA GLN A 696 6.51 -7.59 -10.53
C GLN A 696 7.57 -6.98 -9.59
N LYS A 697 7.83 -7.57 -8.41
CA LYS A 697 8.82 -7.06 -7.46
C LYS A 697 10.22 -7.06 -8.07
N PRO A 698 11.07 -6.08 -7.77
CA PRO A 698 12.45 -6.03 -8.28
C PRO A 698 13.22 -7.34 -8.01
N ILE A 699 14.10 -7.72 -8.94
CA ILE A 699 14.98 -8.89 -8.80
C ILE A 699 16.09 -8.71 -7.75
N GLY A 700 16.24 -7.49 -7.24
CA GLY A 700 17.17 -7.11 -6.17
C GLY A 700 16.97 -5.67 -5.74
N ARG A 701 17.46 -5.35 -4.54
CA ARG A 701 17.32 -4.00 -3.93
C ARG A 701 18.58 -3.13 -4.07
N THR A 702 19.64 -3.66 -4.65
CA THR A 702 20.92 -2.97 -4.77
C THR A 702 21.36 -2.92 -6.23
N PRO A 703 22.20 -1.94 -6.63
CA PRO A 703 22.76 -1.85 -7.97
C PRO A 703 23.62 -3.06 -8.40
N ARG A 704 24.02 -3.89 -7.44
CA ARG A 704 24.78 -5.14 -7.70
C ARG A 704 23.92 -6.28 -8.24
N SER A 705 22.61 -6.23 -8.04
CA SER A 705 21.70 -7.18 -8.66
C SER A 705 21.46 -6.77 -10.12
N ASN A 706 21.58 -7.71 -11.03
CA ASN A 706 21.36 -7.49 -12.46
C ASN A 706 20.85 -8.79 -13.13
N PRO A 707 20.39 -8.76 -14.39
CA PRO A 707 19.90 -9.93 -15.11
C PRO A 707 20.89 -11.10 -15.11
N ALA A 708 22.18 -10.83 -15.34
CA ALA A 708 23.23 -11.86 -15.40
C ALA A 708 23.42 -12.58 -14.05
N THR A 709 23.40 -11.85 -12.94
CA THR A 709 23.52 -12.45 -11.59
C THR A 709 22.28 -13.19 -11.18
N TYR A 710 21.10 -12.68 -11.51
CA TYR A 710 19.83 -13.28 -11.12
C TYR A 710 19.54 -14.60 -11.86
N THR A 711 19.81 -14.67 -13.16
CA THR A 711 19.66 -15.89 -13.96
C THR A 711 20.78 -16.90 -13.70
N GLY A 712 21.87 -16.45 -13.08
CA GLY A 712 23.06 -17.27 -12.81
C GLY A 712 23.98 -17.44 -14.04
N VAL A 713 23.76 -16.72 -15.13
CA VAL A 713 24.66 -16.73 -16.29
C VAL A 713 26.02 -16.12 -15.93
N PHE A 714 26.03 -15.13 -15.02
CA PHE A 714 27.26 -14.48 -14.57
C PHE A 714 28.23 -15.44 -13.86
N THR A 715 27.74 -16.50 -13.23
CA THR A 715 28.60 -17.53 -12.63
C THR A 715 29.40 -18.25 -13.71
N ASP A 716 28.73 -18.69 -14.77
CA ASP A 716 29.38 -19.40 -15.90
C ASP A 716 30.35 -18.46 -16.63
N ILE A 717 30.02 -17.16 -16.76
CA ILE A 717 30.91 -16.15 -17.37
C ILE A 717 32.18 -15.97 -16.53
N ARG A 718 32.06 -15.88 -15.21
CA ARG A 718 33.25 -15.75 -14.30
C ARG A 718 34.12 -16.98 -14.35
N ASP A 719 33.54 -18.17 -14.42
CA ASP A 719 34.28 -19.41 -14.57
C ASP A 719 35.06 -19.41 -15.89
N LEU A 720 34.44 -18.99 -16.98
CA LEU A 720 35.08 -18.86 -18.29
C LEU A 720 36.26 -17.87 -18.25
N PHE A 721 36.08 -16.69 -17.63
CA PHE A 721 37.19 -15.73 -17.51
C PHE A 721 38.35 -16.25 -16.67
N ALA A 722 38.08 -17.03 -15.63
CA ALA A 722 39.12 -17.66 -14.82
C ALA A 722 39.89 -18.78 -15.58
N GLU A 723 39.28 -19.35 -16.63
CA GLU A 723 39.92 -20.36 -17.46
C GLU A 723 40.82 -19.78 -18.57
N THR A 724 40.77 -18.46 -18.79
CA THR A 724 41.66 -17.81 -19.78
C THR A 724 43.13 -18.02 -19.43
N PRO A 725 44.02 -18.15 -20.40
CA PRO A 725 45.49 -18.36 -20.19
C PRO A 725 46.09 -17.29 -19.28
N GLU A 726 45.72 -16.06 -19.48
CA GLU A 726 46.24 -14.89 -18.72
C GLU A 726 45.76 -14.91 -17.26
N ALA A 727 44.48 -15.24 -17.01
CA ALA A 727 43.94 -15.38 -15.65
C ALA A 727 44.63 -16.53 -14.89
N LYS A 728 44.85 -17.67 -15.58
CA LYS A 728 45.58 -18.82 -15.01
C LYS A 728 47.01 -18.47 -14.69
N ALA A 729 47.72 -17.73 -15.56
CA ALA A 729 49.08 -17.28 -15.36
C ALA A 729 49.21 -16.35 -14.14
N ARG A 730 48.19 -15.49 -13.86
CA ARG A 730 48.10 -14.61 -12.69
C ARG A 730 47.49 -15.31 -11.46
N GLY A 731 47.08 -16.58 -11.56
CA GLY A 731 46.44 -17.33 -10.45
C GLY A 731 45.05 -16.80 -10.07
N TYR A 732 44.35 -16.17 -10.98
CA TYR A 732 43.01 -15.60 -10.74
C TYR A 732 41.94 -16.68 -10.74
N LYS A 733 41.17 -16.73 -9.65
CA LYS A 733 40.02 -17.63 -9.47
C LYS A 733 38.73 -16.92 -9.86
N PRO A 734 37.61 -17.64 -10.07
CA PRO A 734 36.31 -17.04 -10.41
C PRO A 734 35.84 -15.90 -9.49
N GLY A 735 36.26 -15.95 -8.22
CA GLY A 735 35.98 -14.88 -7.24
C GLY A 735 36.60 -13.53 -7.61
N ARG A 736 37.73 -13.50 -8.35
CA ARG A 736 38.36 -12.26 -8.82
C ARG A 736 37.46 -11.48 -9.75
N PHE A 737 36.67 -12.17 -10.55
CA PHE A 737 35.73 -11.59 -11.52
C PHE A 737 34.35 -11.27 -10.93
N SER A 738 34.22 -11.30 -9.62
CA SER A 738 32.98 -10.95 -8.92
C SER A 738 33.08 -9.54 -8.33
N PHE A 739 32.18 -8.66 -8.72
CA PHE A 739 32.06 -7.31 -8.10
C PHE A 739 31.48 -7.34 -6.68
N ASN A 740 31.05 -8.51 -6.19
CA ASN A 740 30.54 -8.69 -4.81
C ASN A 740 31.65 -9.10 -3.82
N VAL A 741 32.79 -9.58 -4.28
CA VAL A 741 33.88 -10.14 -3.48
C VAL A 741 35.10 -9.23 -3.54
N LYS A 742 35.76 -9.05 -2.39
CA LYS A 742 37.04 -8.32 -2.32
C LYS A 742 38.12 -8.96 -3.20
N GLY A 743 38.98 -8.13 -3.74
CA GLY A 743 40.14 -8.56 -4.52
C GLY A 743 40.10 -8.18 -6.00
N GLY A 744 38.93 -8.26 -6.67
CA GLY A 744 38.78 -7.83 -8.06
C GLY A 744 37.88 -6.65 -8.30
N ARG A 745 37.07 -6.29 -7.31
CA ARG A 745 36.17 -5.13 -7.37
C ARG A 745 36.87 -3.82 -7.07
N CYS A 746 36.28 -2.75 -7.52
CA CYS A 746 36.67 -1.40 -7.06
C CYS A 746 36.31 -1.26 -5.56
N GLU A 747 37.28 -0.99 -4.70
CA GLU A 747 37.01 -0.88 -3.26
C GLU A 747 36.39 0.48 -2.89
N ALA A 748 36.57 1.54 -3.71
CA ALA A 748 35.97 2.86 -3.47
C ALA A 748 34.43 2.79 -3.51
N CYS A 749 33.84 2.16 -4.53
CA CYS A 749 32.39 1.95 -4.63
C CYS A 749 31.96 0.54 -4.15
N SER A 750 32.87 -0.26 -3.59
CA SER A 750 32.61 -1.64 -3.18
C SER A 750 31.97 -2.52 -4.28
N GLY A 751 32.21 -2.22 -5.56
CA GLY A 751 31.65 -2.92 -6.71
C GLY A 751 30.26 -2.46 -7.18
N ASP A 752 29.72 -1.39 -6.61
CA ASP A 752 28.42 -0.81 -7.04
C ASP A 752 28.54 -0.08 -8.40
N GLY A 753 29.73 0.47 -8.71
CA GLY A 753 29.99 1.30 -9.90
C GLY A 753 29.48 2.73 -9.73
N ILE A 754 28.63 2.97 -8.77
CA ILE A 754 28.03 4.27 -8.42
C ILE A 754 28.21 4.57 -6.95
N VAL A 755 28.19 5.86 -6.61
CA VAL A 755 28.19 6.35 -5.24
C VAL A 755 26.85 7.03 -4.99
N GLN A 756 26.19 6.64 -3.93
CA GLN A 756 24.94 7.26 -3.46
C GLN A 756 25.30 8.47 -2.60
N ILE A 757 24.81 9.62 -2.97
CA ILE A 757 24.86 10.85 -2.18
C ILE A 757 23.50 11.03 -1.53
N GLU A 758 23.47 10.84 -0.19
CA GLU A 758 22.23 11.02 0.57
C GLU A 758 21.89 12.51 0.68
N MET A 759 20.70 12.87 0.21
CA MET A 759 20.16 14.22 0.25
C MET A 759 19.02 14.25 1.28
N HIS A 760 19.26 14.78 2.48
CA HIS A 760 18.34 14.73 3.63
C HIS A 760 16.89 15.15 3.36
N PHE A 761 16.63 16.03 2.39
CA PHE A 761 15.27 16.54 2.04
C PHE A 761 14.86 16.26 0.60
N LEU A 762 15.77 15.68 -0.22
CA LEU A 762 15.55 15.37 -1.64
C LEU A 762 15.77 13.88 -1.89
N ALA A 763 15.43 13.43 -3.10
CA ALA A 763 15.78 12.08 -3.53
C ALA A 763 17.30 11.93 -3.61
N ASP A 764 17.83 10.78 -3.17
CA ASP A 764 19.27 10.48 -3.23
C ASP A 764 19.78 10.56 -4.66
N VAL A 765 20.95 11.15 -4.84
CA VAL A 765 21.62 11.27 -6.14
C VAL A 765 22.65 10.15 -6.30
N PHE A 766 22.58 9.46 -7.43
CA PHE A 766 23.55 8.42 -7.80
C PHE A 766 24.51 8.94 -8.85
N VAL A 767 25.79 8.98 -8.53
CA VAL A 767 26.85 9.42 -9.46
C VAL A 767 27.81 8.26 -9.79
N PRO A 768 28.35 8.18 -11.00
CA PRO A 768 29.39 7.20 -11.32
C PRO A 768 30.58 7.33 -10.36
N CYS A 769 31.15 6.21 -9.94
CA CYS A 769 32.34 6.22 -9.09
C CYS A 769 33.52 6.81 -9.83
N GLU A 770 34.14 7.85 -9.31
CA GLU A 770 35.27 8.54 -9.93
C GLU A 770 36.50 7.63 -10.12
N VAL A 771 36.73 6.70 -9.16
CA VAL A 771 37.90 5.80 -9.19
C VAL A 771 37.82 4.78 -10.31
N CYS A 772 36.66 4.14 -10.51
CA CYS A 772 36.50 3.12 -11.55
C CYS A 772 35.74 3.61 -12.79
N GLY A 773 35.31 4.87 -12.86
CA GLY A 773 34.52 5.42 -13.95
C GLY A 773 33.24 4.62 -14.22
N GLY A 774 32.60 4.08 -13.17
CA GLY A 774 31.40 3.23 -13.31
C GLY A 774 31.67 1.73 -13.60
N LYS A 775 32.91 1.33 -13.86
CA LYS A 775 33.27 -0.02 -14.35
C LYS A 775 33.22 -1.12 -13.29
N ARG A 776 32.99 -0.82 -12.00
CA ARG A 776 32.82 -1.78 -10.88
C ARG A 776 34.04 -2.57 -10.46
N TYR A 777 35.08 -2.67 -11.27
CA TYR A 777 36.29 -3.47 -11.06
C TYR A 777 37.54 -2.61 -10.93
N ASN A 778 38.61 -3.18 -10.41
CA ASN A 778 39.95 -2.60 -10.47
C ASN A 778 40.57 -2.87 -11.85
N GLU A 779 41.58 -2.08 -12.21
CA GLU A 779 42.25 -2.14 -13.53
C GLU A 779 42.87 -3.51 -13.82
N GLU A 780 43.53 -4.14 -12.83
CA GLU A 780 44.15 -5.47 -12.98
C GLU A 780 43.14 -6.56 -13.37
N THR A 781 41.88 -6.47 -12.92
CA THR A 781 40.82 -7.41 -13.32
C THR A 781 40.30 -7.11 -14.73
N LEU A 782 40.29 -5.81 -15.11
CA LEU A 782 39.86 -5.37 -16.44
C LEU A 782 40.89 -5.68 -17.55
N ASP A 783 42.16 -5.91 -17.18
CA ASP A 783 43.18 -6.36 -18.13
C ASP A 783 42.85 -7.71 -18.76
N ILE A 784 42.18 -8.61 -18.00
CA ILE A 784 41.87 -9.95 -18.49
C ILE A 784 40.79 -9.87 -19.55
N ARG A 785 41.07 -10.46 -20.73
CA ARG A 785 40.18 -10.43 -21.90
C ARG A 785 39.82 -11.83 -22.40
N TYR A 786 38.56 -11.98 -22.79
CA TYR A 786 38.07 -13.14 -23.53
C TYR A 786 37.50 -12.67 -24.86
N LYS A 787 38.00 -13.22 -25.99
CA LYS A 787 37.68 -12.74 -27.38
C LYS A 787 37.79 -11.21 -27.51
N GLY A 788 38.79 -10.59 -26.87
CA GLY A 788 39.07 -9.15 -26.94
C GLY A 788 38.24 -8.28 -26.00
N LYS A 789 37.25 -8.82 -25.24
CA LYS A 789 36.39 -8.09 -24.32
C LYS A 789 36.76 -8.42 -22.86
N ASN A 790 36.79 -7.39 -21.98
CA ASN A 790 36.94 -7.59 -20.55
C ASN A 790 35.59 -7.87 -19.88
N ILE A 791 35.62 -8.19 -18.58
CA ILE A 791 34.39 -8.59 -17.82
C ILE A 791 33.36 -7.48 -17.75
N TYR A 792 33.75 -6.22 -17.69
CA TYR A 792 32.86 -5.06 -17.68
C TYR A 792 32.23 -4.86 -19.08
N GLU A 793 33.01 -4.89 -20.15
CA GLU A 793 32.53 -4.79 -21.53
C GLU A 793 31.50 -5.89 -21.83
N VAL A 794 31.69 -7.10 -21.29
CA VAL A 794 30.71 -8.19 -21.40
C VAL A 794 29.41 -7.87 -20.65
N LEU A 795 29.49 -7.26 -19.45
CA LEU A 795 28.27 -6.85 -18.70
C LEU A 795 27.51 -5.72 -19.40
N GLU A 796 28.18 -4.89 -20.19
CA GLU A 796 27.55 -3.82 -20.98
C GLU A 796 26.91 -4.31 -22.29
N MET A 797 27.16 -5.55 -22.72
CA MET A 797 26.50 -6.15 -23.87
C MET A 797 25.02 -6.31 -23.67
N THR A 798 24.23 -6.11 -24.68
CA THR A 798 22.83 -6.54 -24.73
C THR A 798 22.73 -8.07 -24.67
N VAL A 799 21.55 -8.59 -24.32
CA VAL A 799 21.32 -10.06 -24.33
C VAL A 799 21.54 -10.63 -25.75
N GLU A 800 21.16 -9.89 -26.80
CA GLU A 800 21.31 -10.27 -28.19
C GLU A 800 22.80 -10.35 -28.59
N GLU A 801 23.59 -9.29 -28.34
CA GLU A 801 25.04 -9.30 -28.58
C GLU A 801 25.76 -10.37 -27.74
N ALA A 802 25.37 -10.56 -26.50
CA ALA A 802 25.96 -11.58 -25.63
C ALA A 802 25.63 -13.00 -26.11
N LEU A 803 24.45 -13.21 -26.71
CA LEU A 803 24.06 -14.51 -27.27
C LEU A 803 24.96 -14.91 -28.42
N ASP A 804 25.25 -13.99 -29.35
CA ASP A 804 26.15 -14.20 -30.48
C ASP A 804 27.59 -14.35 -29.98
N PHE A 805 28.04 -13.52 -29.04
CA PHE A 805 29.40 -13.58 -28.49
C PHE A 805 29.70 -14.92 -27.80
N PHE A 806 28.73 -15.53 -27.14
CA PHE A 806 28.85 -16.80 -26.44
C PHE A 806 28.20 -17.99 -27.18
N GLU A 807 27.98 -17.91 -28.47
CA GLU A 807 27.36 -18.95 -29.31
C GLU A 807 27.93 -20.36 -29.04
N HIS A 808 29.27 -20.46 -28.95
CA HIS A 808 29.98 -21.72 -28.75
C HIS A 808 30.10 -22.18 -27.27
N ILE A 809 29.45 -21.51 -26.32
CA ILE A 809 29.46 -21.84 -24.89
C ILE A 809 28.06 -22.29 -24.44
N PRO A 810 27.70 -23.58 -24.54
CA PRO A 810 26.31 -24.07 -24.41
C PRO A 810 25.63 -23.66 -23.12
N LYS A 811 26.38 -23.63 -21.99
CA LYS A 811 25.82 -23.26 -20.68
C LYS A 811 25.38 -21.79 -20.62
N ILE A 812 26.19 -20.89 -21.17
CA ILE A 812 25.91 -19.46 -21.22
C ILE A 812 24.84 -19.20 -22.27
N HIS A 813 25.02 -19.73 -23.47
CA HIS A 813 24.10 -19.56 -24.61
C HIS A 813 22.65 -19.98 -24.23
N LYS A 814 22.45 -21.13 -23.59
CA LYS A 814 21.14 -21.62 -23.18
C LYS A 814 20.42 -20.61 -22.28
N LYS A 815 21.12 -20.01 -21.29
CA LYS A 815 20.52 -19.05 -20.36
C LYS A 815 20.22 -17.70 -21.03
N LEU A 816 21.10 -17.24 -21.93
CA LEU A 816 20.87 -16.01 -22.71
C LEU A 816 19.69 -16.19 -23.68
N LYS A 817 19.59 -17.38 -24.33
CA LYS A 817 18.46 -17.71 -25.17
C LYS A 817 17.11 -17.60 -24.48
N THR A 818 17.01 -18.02 -23.22
CA THR A 818 15.75 -17.85 -22.46
C THR A 818 15.41 -16.40 -22.17
N LEU A 819 16.41 -15.50 -22.00
CA LEU A 819 16.20 -14.07 -21.90
C LEU A 819 15.71 -13.45 -23.22
N LEU A 820 16.26 -13.91 -24.36
CA LEU A 820 15.80 -13.49 -25.66
C LEU A 820 14.37 -13.97 -25.96
N ASP A 821 14.06 -15.23 -25.63
CA ASP A 821 12.72 -15.84 -25.83
C ASP A 821 11.60 -15.07 -25.10
N VAL A 822 11.89 -14.47 -23.94
CA VAL A 822 10.91 -13.63 -23.20
C VAL A 822 10.90 -12.17 -23.66
N GLY A 823 11.59 -11.83 -24.77
CA GLY A 823 11.58 -10.48 -25.37
C GLY A 823 12.50 -9.46 -24.68
N LEU A 824 13.60 -9.92 -24.04
CA LEU A 824 14.56 -9.04 -23.35
C LEU A 824 15.90 -8.92 -24.13
N GLY A 825 15.88 -9.09 -25.46
CA GLY A 825 17.07 -9.02 -26.29
C GLY A 825 17.83 -7.69 -26.20
N TYR A 826 17.08 -6.59 -26.10
CA TYR A 826 17.59 -5.21 -26.01
C TYR A 826 18.29 -4.86 -24.70
N MET A 827 18.06 -5.65 -23.64
CA MET A 827 18.51 -5.33 -22.29
C MET A 827 20.00 -5.66 -22.12
N LYS A 828 20.74 -4.76 -21.44
CA LYS A 828 22.13 -5.08 -21.04
C LYS A 828 22.14 -6.12 -19.94
N ILE A 829 22.98 -7.16 -20.06
CA ILE A 829 23.03 -8.25 -19.08
C ILE A 829 23.49 -7.78 -17.68
N GLY A 830 24.25 -6.68 -17.60
CA GLY A 830 24.73 -6.03 -16.38
C GLY A 830 23.85 -4.90 -15.88
N GLN A 831 22.67 -4.63 -16.49
CA GLN A 831 21.77 -3.53 -16.09
C GLN A 831 21.35 -3.65 -14.63
N PRO A 832 21.51 -2.58 -13.81
CA PRO A 832 21.13 -2.61 -12.39
C PRO A 832 19.64 -2.94 -12.19
N ALA A 833 19.33 -3.78 -11.20
CA ALA A 833 17.95 -4.14 -10.90
C ALA A 833 17.06 -2.95 -10.51
N THR A 834 17.66 -1.87 -10.04
CA THR A 834 16.98 -0.63 -9.64
C THR A 834 16.46 0.22 -10.80
N THR A 835 16.95 -0.06 -12.03
CA THR A 835 16.55 0.65 -13.26
C THR A 835 15.53 -0.14 -14.07
N LEU A 836 15.19 -1.36 -13.66
CA LEU A 836 14.26 -2.23 -14.36
C LEU A 836 12.81 -1.85 -14.06
N SER A 837 11.97 -1.91 -15.08
CA SER A 837 10.51 -1.87 -14.91
C SER A 837 9.99 -3.15 -14.23
N GLY A 838 8.77 -3.09 -13.67
CA GLY A 838 8.13 -4.26 -13.06
C GLY A 838 7.97 -5.43 -14.02
N GLY A 839 7.56 -5.16 -15.25
CA GLY A 839 7.41 -6.14 -16.31
C GLY A 839 8.75 -6.78 -16.75
N GLU A 840 9.82 -5.98 -16.86
CA GLU A 840 11.17 -6.51 -17.15
C GLU A 840 11.67 -7.43 -16.05
N ALA A 841 11.51 -7.02 -14.78
CA ALA A 841 11.86 -7.84 -13.62
C ALA A 841 11.11 -9.18 -13.62
N GLN A 842 9.83 -9.17 -13.95
CA GLN A 842 8.99 -10.35 -14.05
C GLN A 842 9.45 -11.31 -15.17
N ARG A 843 9.76 -10.77 -16.37
CA ARG A 843 10.28 -11.56 -17.49
C ARG A 843 11.65 -12.17 -17.20
N ILE A 844 12.54 -11.47 -16.48
CA ILE A 844 13.82 -12.03 -16.01
C ILE A 844 13.59 -13.22 -15.06
N LYS A 845 12.61 -13.13 -14.16
CA LYS A 845 12.23 -14.24 -13.26
C LYS A 845 11.72 -15.44 -14.08
N LEU A 846 10.87 -15.18 -15.07
CA LEU A 846 10.35 -16.20 -15.98
C LEU A 846 11.49 -16.88 -16.76
N ALA A 847 12.41 -16.12 -17.36
CA ALA A 847 13.57 -16.63 -18.08
C ALA A 847 14.44 -17.56 -17.22
N LYS A 848 14.66 -17.18 -15.94
CA LYS A 848 15.40 -18.03 -14.99
C LYS A 848 14.74 -19.40 -14.79
N GLU A 849 13.42 -19.44 -14.60
CA GLU A 849 12.72 -20.70 -14.41
C GLU A 849 12.67 -21.54 -15.68
N LEU A 850 12.54 -20.93 -16.85
CA LEU A 850 12.65 -21.60 -18.15
C LEU A 850 14.02 -22.26 -18.40
N SER A 851 15.09 -21.69 -17.85
CA SER A 851 16.47 -22.22 -18.02
C SER A 851 16.71 -23.49 -17.21
N ARG A 852 15.84 -23.82 -16.24
CA ARG A 852 15.94 -24.97 -15.35
C ARG A 852 15.32 -26.22 -15.98
N SER A 853 15.73 -27.42 -15.50
CA SER A 853 15.07 -28.67 -15.85
C SER A 853 13.65 -28.70 -15.27
N ASN A 854 12.69 -29.13 -16.07
CA ASN A 854 11.28 -29.18 -15.74
C ASN A 854 10.86 -30.56 -15.24
N THR A 855 10.04 -30.64 -14.20
CA THR A 855 9.50 -31.90 -13.65
C THR A 855 8.15 -32.29 -14.25
N GLY A 856 7.47 -31.38 -14.95
CA GLY A 856 6.14 -31.60 -15.52
C GLY A 856 4.98 -31.36 -14.54
N ASN A 857 5.22 -31.22 -13.22
CA ASN A 857 4.20 -31.03 -12.18
C ASN A 857 4.40 -29.73 -11.39
N THR A 858 4.93 -28.71 -12.04
CA THR A 858 5.13 -27.40 -11.38
C THR A 858 3.92 -26.49 -11.59
N LEU A 859 3.46 -25.86 -10.51
CA LEU A 859 2.46 -24.77 -10.59
C LEU A 859 3.16 -23.42 -10.70
N TYR A 860 2.97 -22.75 -11.83
CA TYR A 860 3.41 -21.37 -12.05
C TYR A 860 2.27 -20.41 -11.78
N ILE A 861 2.53 -19.40 -10.98
CA ILE A 861 1.59 -18.29 -10.71
C ILE A 861 2.21 -17.00 -11.23
N LEU A 862 1.49 -16.30 -12.11
CA LEU A 862 1.90 -15.01 -12.66
C LEU A 862 0.83 -13.97 -12.34
N ASP A 863 1.28 -12.79 -11.91
CA ASP A 863 0.41 -11.67 -11.57
C ASP A 863 0.61 -10.56 -12.62
N GLU A 864 -0.42 -10.34 -13.44
CA GLU A 864 -0.47 -9.35 -14.54
C GLU A 864 0.80 -9.34 -15.43
N PRO A 865 1.18 -10.47 -16.06
CA PRO A 865 2.44 -10.56 -16.78
C PRO A 865 2.51 -9.74 -18.08
N THR A 866 1.40 -9.17 -18.54
CA THR A 866 1.33 -8.31 -19.74
C THR A 866 1.55 -6.84 -19.45
N THR A 867 1.75 -6.46 -18.18
CA THR A 867 2.03 -5.07 -17.77
C THR A 867 3.20 -4.49 -18.58
N GLY A 868 2.97 -3.35 -19.23
CA GLY A 868 3.98 -2.65 -20.03
C GLY A 868 4.39 -3.37 -21.32
N LEU A 869 3.60 -4.31 -21.81
CA LEU A 869 3.87 -5.05 -23.03
C LEU A 869 3.04 -4.56 -24.21
N HIS A 870 3.72 -4.36 -25.33
CA HIS A 870 3.09 -4.20 -26.62
C HIS A 870 2.49 -5.53 -27.13
N PHE A 871 1.49 -5.50 -28.02
CA PHE A 871 0.83 -6.68 -28.59
C PHE A 871 1.81 -7.74 -29.12
N ALA A 872 2.87 -7.33 -29.81
CA ALA A 872 3.90 -8.24 -30.31
C ALA A 872 4.68 -8.94 -29.20
N ASP A 873 4.93 -8.26 -28.08
CA ASP A 873 5.61 -8.84 -26.91
C ASP A 873 4.66 -9.79 -26.16
N ILE A 874 3.34 -9.48 -26.09
CA ILE A 874 2.32 -10.39 -25.56
C ILE A 874 2.28 -11.69 -26.36
N LYS A 875 2.32 -11.62 -27.69
CA LYS A 875 2.37 -12.82 -28.57
C LYS A 875 3.58 -13.71 -28.24
N ARG A 876 4.76 -13.12 -28.00
CA ARG A 876 5.97 -13.85 -27.58
C ARG A 876 5.80 -14.46 -26.18
N LEU A 877 5.28 -13.71 -25.22
CA LEU A 877 5.03 -14.19 -23.87
C LEU A 877 4.07 -15.39 -23.87
N LEU A 878 2.98 -15.32 -24.62
CA LEU A 878 2.01 -16.42 -24.76
C LEU A 878 2.63 -17.69 -25.33
N SER A 879 3.55 -17.57 -26.31
CA SER A 879 4.29 -18.72 -26.85
C SER A 879 5.15 -19.41 -25.77
N VAL A 880 5.72 -18.62 -24.85
CA VAL A 880 6.51 -19.14 -23.74
C VAL A 880 5.62 -19.84 -22.70
N LEU A 881 4.49 -19.23 -22.34
CA LEU A 881 3.52 -19.84 -21.40
C LEU A 881 2.93 -21.14 -21.98
N ALA A 882 2.64 -21.16 -23.29
CA ALA A 882 2.19 -22.38 -23.98
C ALA A 882 3.24 -23.51 -23.86
N ARG A 883 4.53 -23.23 -24.12
CA ARG A 883 5.61 -24.21 -23.96
C ARG A 883 5.70 -24.78 -22.54
N LEU A 884 5.46 -23.94 -21.51
CA LEU A 884 5.45 -24.40 -20.11
C LEU A 884 4.28 -25.35 -19.86
N THR A 885 3.10 -25.02 -20.37
CA THR A 885 1.90 -25.86 -20.21
C THR A 885 2.01 -27.15 -21.01
N ASP A 886 2.52 -27.09 -22.24
CA ASP A 886 2.74 -28.26 -23.10
C ASP A 886 3.76 -29.26 -22.51
N ALA A 887 4.65 -28.74 -21.64
CA ALA A 887 5.59 -29.59 -20.88
C ALA A 887 4.94 -30.22 -19.62
N GLY A 888 3.60 -30.20 -19.48
CA GLY A 888 2.83 -30.83 -18.40
C GLY A 888 2.58 -29.94 -17.17
N ASN A 889 3.12 -28.73 -17.12
CA ASN A 889 2.95 -27.87 -15.95
C ASN A 889 1.58 -27.17 -15.94
N SER A 890 1.21 -26.68 -14.78
CA SER A 890 0.03 -25.83 -14.60
C SER A 890 0.43 -24.37 -14.54
N VAL A 891 -0.25 -23.53 -15.30
CA VAL A 891 0.02 -22.09 -15.33
C VAL A 891 -1.25 -21.35 -14.92
N VAL A 892 -1.18 -20.59 -13.82
CA VAL A 892 -2.28 -19.74 -13.33
C VAL A 892 -1.86 -18.28 -13.47
N VAL A 893 -2.66 -17.50 -14.18
CA VAL A 893 -2.35 -16.10 -14.48
C VAL A 893 -3.51 -15.22 -14.02
N ILE A 894 -3.21 -14.19 -13.22
CA ILE A 894 -4.16 -13.10 -12.96
C ILE A 894 -4.03 -12.13 -14.13
N GLU A 895 -5.12 -11.89 -14.86
CA GLU A 895 -5.06 -11.05 -16.07
C GLU A 895 -6.33 -10.27 -16.35
N HIS A 896 -6.14 -9.13 -17.06
CA HIS A 896 -7.18 -8.26 -17.57
C HIS A 896 -7.12 -8.10 -19.09
N ASN A 897 -5.97 -8.42 -19.67
CA ASN A 897 -5.77 -8.32 -21.12
C ASN A 897 -6.58 -9.39 -21.85
N LEU A 898 -7.48 -8.96 -22.73
CA LEU A 898 -8.40 -9.85 -23.46
C LEU A 898 -7.67 -10.78 -24.42
N ASP A 899 -6.54 -10.38 -24.97
CA ASP A 899 -5.73 -11.21 -25.86
C ASP A 899 -5.14 -12.42 -25.13
N VAL A 900 -4.79 -12.25 -23.84
CA VAL A 900 -4.37 -13.36 -22.98
C VAL A 900 -5.56 -14.23 -22.58
N ILE A 901 -6.63 -13.58 -22.14
CA ILE A 901 -7.83 -14.30 -21.64
C ILE A 901 -8.44 -15.18 -22.74
N LYS A 902 -8.53 -14.69 -24.00
CA LYS A 902 -9.05 -15.48 -25.13
C LYS A 902 -8.21 -16.70 -25.48
N THR A 903 -6.91 -16.73 -25.06
CA THR A 903 -6.00 -17.85 -25.32
C THR A 903 -5.97 -18.88 -24.20
N ALA A 904 -6.59 -18.61 -23.05
CA ALA A 904 -6.60 -19.51 -21.90
C ALA A 904 -7.37 -20.82 -22.16
N ASP A 905 -6.96 -21.90 -21.51
CA ASP A 905 -7.70 -23.17 -21.54
C ASP A 905 -8.87 -23.17 -20.58
N TYR A 906 -8.76 -22.40 -19.48
CA TYR A 906 -9.79 -22.31 -18.44
C TYR A 906 -9.78 -20.92 -17.80
N ILE A 907 -10.94 -20.42 -17.43
CA ILE A 907 -11.11 -19.11 -16.79
C ILE A 907 -11.85 -19.28 -15.47
N ILE A 908 -11.43 -18.53 -14.47
CA ILE A 908 -12.12 -18.35 -13.20
C ILE A 908 -12.42 -16.86 -13.08
N ASP A 909 -13.71 -16.49 -13.22
CA ASP A 909 -14.14 -15.08 -13.19
C ASP A 909 -14.71 -14.70 -11.82
N LEU A 910 -14.10 -13.68 -11.19
CA LEU A 910 -14.44 -13.20 -9.86
C LEU A 910 -15.19 -11.86 -9.94
N GLY A 911 -16.23 -11.72 -9.13
CA GLY A 911 -17.04 -10.49 -9.13
C GLY A 911 -18.20 -10.57 -8.15
N PRO A 912 -19.36 -9.95 -8.49
CA PRO A 912 -19.61 -9.15 -9.73
C PRO A 912 -18.93 -7.77 -9.71
N GLU A 913 -18.69 -7.20 -8.50
CA GLU A 913 -18.11 -5.86 -8.31
C GLU A 913 -16.78 -5.92 -7.56
N GLY A 914 -16.18 -4.77 -7.28
CA GLY A 914 -15.01 -4.63 -6.41
C GLY A 914 -15.40 -4.51 -4.93
N GLY A 915 -14.43 -4.69 -4.02
CA GLY A 915 -14.60 -4.52 -2.57
C GLY A 915 -15.68 -5.44 -2.00
N ASP A 916 -16.56 -4.90 -1.17
CA ASP A 916 -17.62 -5.66 -0.49
C ASP A 916 -18.67 -6.22 -1.44
N GLY A 917 -18.87 -5.64 -2.61
CA GLY A 917 -19.72 -6.16 -3.66
C GLY A 917 -19.13 -7.33 -4.45
N GLY A 918 -17.83 -7.64 -4.24
CA GLY A 918 -17.10 -8.71 -4.91
C GLY A 918 -16.94 -9.98 -4.10
N GLY A 919 -15.85 -10.69 -4.37
CA GLY A 919 -15.44 -11.85 -3.59
C GLY A 919 -16.20 -13.15 -3.85
N LYS A 920 -16.90 -13.25 -4.97
CA LYS A 920 -17.59 -14.46 -5.40
C LYS A 920 -17.03 -14.96 -6.73
N VAL A 921 -17.05 -16.28 -6.96
CA VAL A 921 -16.85 -16.84 -8.28
C VAL A 921 -18.18 -16.71 -9.03
N ILE A 922 -18.16 -15.95 -10.12
CA ILE A 922 -19.38 -15.66 -10.90
C ILE A 922 -19.52 -16.54 -12.13
N ALA A 923 -18.38 -17.00 -12.69
CA ALA A 923 -18.38 -17.96 -13.79
C ALA A 923 -17.03 -18.71 -13.84
N THR A 924 -17.06 -19.95 -14.32
CA THR A 924 -15.87 -20.78 -14.60
C THR A 924 -16.11 -21.56 -15.89
N GLY A 925 -15.06 -21.82 -16.64
CA GLY A 925 -15.15 -22.61 -17.89
C GLY A 925 -14.13 -22.15 -18.92
N THR A 926 -14.32 -22.59 -20.16
CA THR A 926 -13.52 -22.13 -21.31
C THR A 926 -13.89 -20.69 -21.69
N PRO A 927 -13.04 -19.96 -22.43
CA PRO A 927 -13.37 -18.62 -22.91
C PRO A 927 -14.72 -18.55 -23.65
N GLU A 928 -15.06 -19.59 -24.40
CA GLU A 928 -16.32 -19.69 -25.15
C GLU A 928 -17.54 -19.85 -24.23
N GLU A 929 -17.39 -20.52 -23.10
CA GLU A 929 -18.43 -20.67 -22.06
C GLU A 929 -18.61 -19.37 -21.28
N ILE A 930 -17.51 -18.72 -20.89
CA ILE A 930 -17.54 -17.43 -20.20
C ILE A 930 -18.18 -16.35 -21.08
N ALA A 931 -17.92 -16.35 -22.40
CA ALA A 931 -18.55 -15.42 -23.34
C ALA A 931 -20.09 -15.49 -23.35
N LYS A 932 -20.66 -16.61 -22.89
CA LYS A 932 -22.11 -16.81 -22.78
C LYS A 932 -22.67 -16.58 -21.37
N SER A 933 -21.83 -16.32 -20.38
CA SER A 933 -22.24 -16.26 -18.97
C SER A 933 -22.93 -14.97 -18.54
N GLY A 934 -22.91 -13.91 -19.40
CA GLY A 934 -23.50 -12.60 -19.07
C GLY A 934 -22.71 -11.80 -18.01
N THR A 935 -21.47 -12.20 -17.70
CA THR A 935 -20.56 -11.42 -16.84
C THR A 935 -19.90 -10.30 -17.62
N TYR A 936 -19.35 -9.28 -16.94
CA TYR A 936 -18.61 -8.21 -17.62
C TYR A 936 -17.46 -8.77 -18.47
N THR A 937 -16.67 -9.70 -17.94
CA THR A 937 -15.63 -10.39 -18.71
C THR A 937 -16.21 -11.12 -19.92
N GLY A 938 -17.36 -11.78 -19.75
CA GLY A 938 -18.06 -12.50 -20.80
C GLY A 938 -18.54 -11.61 -21.94
N GLU A 939 -19.08 -10.44 -21.66
CA GLU A 939 -19.52 -9.47 -22.67
C GLU A 939 -18.39 -9.01 -23.60
N PHE A 940 -17.22 -8.70 -23.01
CA PHE A 940 -16.04 -8.31 -23.78
C PHE A 940 -15.44 -9.50 -24.56
N LEU A 941 -15.41 -10.71 -23.96
CA LEU A 941 -14.96 -11.94 -24.62
C LEU A 941 -15.83 -12.31 -25.80
N GLN A 942 -17.16 -12.20 -25.66
CA GLN A 942 -18.09 -12.56 -26.75
C GLN A 942 -17.75 -11.81 -28.04
N LYS A 943 -17.41 -10.54 -27.91
CA LYS A 943 -17.15 -9.70 -29.09
C LYS A 943 -15.75 -9.90 -29.63
N ILE A 944 -14.74 -10.07 -28.78
CA ILE A 944 -13.38 -10.34 -29.27
C ILE A 944 -13.26 -11.74 -29.90
N LEU A 945 -14.02 -12.72 -29.43
CA LEU A 945 -14.07 -14.06 -30.04
C LEU A 945 -14.79 -14.05 -31.38
N SER A 946 -15.85 -13.22 -31.56
CA SER A 946 -16.61 -13.14 -32.79
C SER A 946 -15.95 -12.21 -33.84
N GLU A 947 -15.41 -11.08 -33.44
CA GLU A 947 -14.94 -10.03 -34.35
C GLU A 947 -13.47 -9.67 -34.13
N ASN A 948 -12.83 -10.26 -33.15
CA ASN A 948 -11.46 -9.95 -32.70
C ASN A 948 -11.22 -8.47 -32.37
N ILE A 949 -12.28 -7.75 -31.94
CA ILE A 949 -12.28 -6.32 -31.61
C ILE A 949 -13.16 -6.05 -30.39
N THR A 950 -12.79 -5.12 -29.54
CA THR A 950 -13.59 -4.74 -28.38
C THR A 950 -14.85 -3.94 -28.77
N PRO A 951 -15.96 -4.02 -27.98
CA PRO A 951 -17.16 -3.23 -28.26
C PRO A 951 -16.92 -1.73 -28.32
N TYR A 952 -16.11 -1.24 -27.40
CA TYR A 952 -15.82 0.17 -27.26
C TYR A 952 -14.94 0.66 -28.42
N ALA A 953 -13.91 -0.09 -28.80
CA ALA A 953 -13.09 0.19 -29.95
C ALA A 953 -13.91 0.23 -31.25
N LYS A 954 -14.88 -0.69 -31.42
CA LYS A 954 -15.79 -0.71 -32.56
C LYS A 954 -16.69 0.52 -32.61
N GLN A 955 -17.19 0.98 -31.47
CA GLN A 955 -18.01 2.18 -31.37
C GLN A 955 -17.18 3.44 -31.73
N LEU A 956 -15.95 3.56 -31.19
CA LEU A 956 -15.05 4.66 -31.49
C LEU A 956 -14.69 4.73 -32.95
N VAL A 957 -14.37 3.60 -33.59
CA VAL A 957 -14.10 3.55 -35.02
C VAL A 957 -15.31 4.04 -35.83
N LYS A 958 -16.53 3.59 -35.48
CA LYS A 958 -17.77 4.06 -36.14
C LYS A 958 -18.03 5.55 -35.94
N GLU A 959 -17.87 6.08 -34.73
CA GLU A 959 -18.07 7.49 -34.41
C GLU A 959 -17.06 8.39 -35.11
N LYS A 960 -15.80 7.94 -35.25
CA LYS A 960 -14.75 8.67 -35.98
C LYS A 960 -14.94 8.59 -37.49
N MET A 961 -15.40 7.48 -38.04
CA MET A 961 -15.69 7.34 -39.48
C MET A 961 -16.97 8.07 -39.92
N SER A 962 -17.85 8.44 -38.96
CA SER A 962 -19.08 9.20 -39.21
C SER A 962 -18.91 10.74 -39.11
N LYS A 963 -17.73 11.19 -38.66
CA LYS A 963 -17.30 12.60 -38.64
C LYS A 963 -16.39 12.90 -39.82
#